data_3098d7c72ad517985ab0a3987d9120ec
#
_entry.id   3098d7c72ad517985ab0a3987d9120ec
#
_cell.length_a   1.000
_cell.length_b   1.000
_cell.length_c   1.000
_cell.angle_alpha   90.00
_cell.angle_beta   90.00
_cell.angle_gamma   90.00
#
_symmetry.space_group_name_H-M   'P 1'
#
loop_
_entity.id
_entity.type
_entity.pdbx_description
1 polymer ?
#
loop_
_entity_poly.entity_id
_entity_poly.type
_entity_poly.pdbx_seq_one_letter_code
_entity_poly.pdbx_strand_id
1 'polypeptide(L)'
;MKKHLASLLLFVLSLTTPLSILAQTPSGQQQDEGKLVVGANEVLLDAVVRDKKGRPVKDLKATDFQIIEDGVPQDVRSFRLIAGGEEESAAAANAAGGAQKTQGGATTTLSPGRLGAVALVFDRLSVESRNRARQAALSYIGGGLGANDFVGVFGIGLSLNVIQNYTNDERLVRQALDNAGTVNSPAFASNTDKITELSQKDVELRSKLDAANTEARDVAAGGTPTSSLSIGLIDVERRLNAMKLRAEEGFEWLEQTQQGLATTNGLLAIISSLSQVPGRKALVLFSEGALIPASVAANFRTVIGNANRANVSIYTVDAAGLRATSANLAAGQAMTALGQQRSNPDDLAGPMTKDLERNEELVRHNPESGLGQLADQTGGLLISNTNNPGERLRQVNEDLHSYYVLTYSPKNQTFDGRFREISVRVNRPGVEVQARKGYYALSATYDSPVLPFEVPALAVLEGKPQPGTLNIKAAAFSFPEAKRPGLVPVMVEVPAGAVNFVTDDAKKTYRTDFAVVALVRDQSERVVKKLSNHYVLSGPLAELENAKRGNVLFYSQADLEPGRYTLDSIVYDATNNQFGVSKAGFVVAPADQNKLRVSSVVFVGKAQKLAANEQQMANPFRAGELLLYPNFGEALSKASSKGLSLFVTVYAPQGSAPKMRLEFAQGGHTLGGVPVELPAPDPTGRIQYTGIIPLDVFPPGDYELKAVVTDGANTATSSERFTIKP
;
A
#
# COMPACT_ATOMS: atom_id res chain seq x y z
N MET A 1 18.13 -7.54 74.83
CA MET A 1 17.21 -8.39 75.60
C MET A 1 16.26 -8.99 74.58
N LYS A 2 16.46 -10.25 74.18
CA LYS A 2 15.77 -11.47 74.66
C LYS A 2 14.25 -11.30 74.48
N LYS A 3 13.45 -12.14 73.76
CA LYS A 3 13.51 -13.62 73.55
C LYS A 3 12.38 -13.96 72.54
N HIS A 4 12.59 -14.88 71.60
CA HIS A 4 12.00 -16.21 71.42
C HIS A 4 10.47 -16.31 71.18
N LEU A 5 10.00 -17.07 70.17
CA LEU A 5 9.86 -18.56 70.07
C LEU A 5 9.29 -18.84 68.64
N ALA A 6 9.83 -19.59 67.77
CA ALA A 6 10.08 -21.04 67.67
C ALA A 6 8.84 -21.90 67.43
N SER A 7 8.82 -22.54 66.24
CA SER A 7 8.40 -23.93 65.88
C SER A 7 6.97 -24.36 65.88
N LEU A 8 6.49 -24.89 64.80
CA LEU A 8 6.23 -26.37 64.71
C LEU A 8 6.15 -26.87 63.27
N LEU A 9 7.06 -27.78 62.93
CA LEU A 9 7.00 -28.72 61.80
C LEU A 9 5.94 -29.78 62.13
N LEU A 10 5.15 -30.21 61.12
CA LEU A 10 4.61 -31.55 61.09
C LEU A 10 4.70 -32.14 59.68
N PHE A 11 5.60 -33.06 59.52
CA PHE A 11 5.78 -34.01 58.45
C PHE A 11 4.68 -35.06 58.55
N VAL A 12 3.87 -35.29 57.49
CA VAL A 12 3.16 -36.55 57.33
C VAL A 12 3.52 -37.13 55.98
N LEU A 13 4.34 -38.15 56.06
CA LEU A 13 4.77 -39.05 55.00
C LEU A 13 3.64 -40.11 54.84
N SER A 14 2.96 -40.20 53.73
CA SER A 14 2.15 -41.38 53.37
C SER A 14 2.53 -41.85 51.98
N LEU A 15 3.21 -43.01 51.96
CA LEU A 15 3.42 -43.85 50.80
C LEU A 15 2.06 -44.34 50.30
N THR A 16 1.79 -44.11 49.00
CA THR A 16 0.84 -44.95 48.25
C THR A 16 1.40 -45.19 46.84
N THR A 17 1.46 -46.46 46.50
CA THR A 17 1.91 -47.06 45.26
C THR A 17 1.21 -46.57 44.01
N PRO A 18 1.86 -46.60 42.82
CA PRO A 18 1.21 -46.17 41.58
C PRO A 18 0.32 -47.26 41.02
N LEU A 19 -0.97 -46.95 40.94
CA LEU A 19 -1.91 -47.72 40.12
C LEU A 19 -1.86 -47.16 38.69
N SER A 20 -1.31 -47.94 37.77
CA SER A 20 -1.29 -47.64 36.35
C SER A 20 -2.72 -47.70 35.79
N ILE A 21 -3.37 -46.57 35.64
CA ILE A 21 -4.58 -46.43 34.84
C ILE A 21 -4.15 -46.04 33.43
N LEU A 22 -4.29 -46.96 32.50
CA LEU A 22 -4.28 -46.74 31.06
C LEU A 22 -5.42 -45.76 30.73
N ALA A 23 -5.16 -44.48 30.68
CA ALA A 23 -6.04 -43.51 30.06
C ALA A 23 -5.89 -43.64 28.55
N GLN A 24 -6.85 -44.24 27.90
CA GLN A 24 -7.07 -44.13 26.46
C GLN A 24 -7.31 -42.66 26.14
N THR A 25 -6.36 -42.07 25.40
CA THR A 25 -6.54 -40.81 24.71
C THR A 25 -7.65 -41.00 23.65
N PRO A 26 -8.70 -40.20 23.65
CA PRO A 26 -9.55 -40.13 22.48
C PRO A 26 -8.78 -39.40 21.41
N SER A 27 -8.34 -40.12 20.38
CA SER A 27 -7.90 -39.56 19.10
C SER A 27 -9.11 -38.96 18.38
N GLY A 28 -9.50 -37.78 18.78
CA GLY A 28 -10.37 -36.92 18.02
C GLY A 28 -9.49 -36.13 17.06
N GLN A 29 -9.17 -36.71 15.90
CA GLN A 29 -8.81 -35.90 14.72
C GLN A 29 -10.07 -35.11 14.35
N GLN A 30 -10.15 -33.86 14.83
CA GLN A 30 -10.89 -32.83 14.12
C GLN A 30 -10.15 -32.63 12.81
N GLN A 31 -10.72 -33.18 11.74
CA GLN A 31 -10.39 -32.73 10.37
C GLN A 31 -10.71 -31.26 10.32
N ASP A 32 -9.65 -30.47 10.30
CA ASP A 32 -9.67 -29.02 10.04
C ASP A 32 -10.02 -28.87 8.57
N GLU A 33 -11.28 -28.54 8.29
CA GLU A 33 -11.81 -28.32 6.94
C GLU A 33 -11.04 -27.17 6.29
N GLY A 34 -10.10 -27.51 5.40
CA GLY A 34 -9.82 -26.74 4.19
C GLY A 34 -9.26 -25.31 4.32
N LYS A 35 -8.76 -24.89 5.46
CA LYS A 35 -8.04 -23.64 5.57
C LYS A 35 -6.58 -23.87 5.20
N LEU A 36 -6.19 -23.43 4.00
CA LEU A 36 -4.77 -23.39 3.61
C LEU A 36 -4.07 -22.39 4.52
N VAL A 37 -3.50 -22.85 5.62
CA VAL A 37 -2.65 -22.03 6.48
C VAL A 37 -1.31 -21.90 5.75
N VAL A 38 -1.17 -20.84 4.96
CA VAL A 38 0.12 -20.45 4.39
C VAL A 38 0.97 -19.95 5.55
N GLY A 39 2.06 -20.63 5.84
CA GLY A 39 3.03 -20.17 6.84
C GLY A 39 3.53 -18.76 6.49
N ALA A 40 3.95 -17.97 7.46
CA ALA A 40 4.36 -16.57 7.28
C ALA A 40 5.44 -16.34 6.20
N ASN A 41 6.10 -17.40 5.73
CA ASN A 41 7.19 -17.38 4.75
C ASN A 41 6.91 -18.25 3.51
N GLU A 42 5.66 -18.56 3.18
CA GLU A 42 5.33 -19.35 2.00
C GLU A 42 4.79 -18.46 0.87
N VAL A 43 5.22 -18.75 -0.34
CA VAL A 43 4.74 -18.10 -1.58
C VAL A 43 3.68 -18.97 -2.21
N LEU A 44 2.46 -18.42 -2.35
CA LEU A 44 1.34 -19.05 -3.04
C LEU A 44 1.40 -18.67 -4.52
N LEU A 45 1.34 -19.66 -5.42
CA LEU A 45 1.30 -19.48 -6.86
C LEU A 45 0.06 -20.13 -7.45
N ASP A 46 -0.72 -19.36 -8.19
CA ASP A 46 -1.76 -19.91 -9.05
C ASP A 46 -1.19 -20.09 -10.47
N ALA A 47 -1.29 -21.30 -10.99
CA ALA A 47 -0.83 -21.64 -12.32
C ALA A 47 -2.00 -22.17 -13.17
N VAL A 48 -2.32 -21.45 -14.24
CA VAL A 48 -3.26 -21.93 -15.27
C VAL A 48 -2.45 -22.64 -16.33
N VAL A 49 -2.80 -23.87 -16.64
CA VAL A 49 -2.11 -24.69 -17.65
C VAL A 49 -3.08 -25.06 -18.77
N ARG A 50 -2.69 -24.79 -20.03
CA ARG A 50 -3.50 -25.02 -21.23
C ARG A 50 -2.77 -25.85 -22.26
N ASP A 51 -3.55 -26.60 -23.05
CA ASP A 51 -3.05 -27.24 -24.25
C ASP A 51 -2.92 -26.23 -25.42
N LYS A 52 -2.33 -26.66 -26.54
CA LYS A 52 -2.20 -25.82 -27.74
C LYS A 52 -3.54 -25.35 -28.35
N LYS A 53 -4.67 -25.92 -27.91
CA LYS A 53 -6.03 -25.50 -28.30
C LYS A 53 -6.66 -24.55 -27.28
N GLY A 54 -5.91 -24.11 -26.29
CA GLY A 54 -6.38 -23.21 -25.22
C GLY A 54 -7.21 -23.87 -24.14
N ARG A 55 -7.38 -25.20 -24.11
CA ARG A 55 -8.21 -25.89 -23.13
C ARG A 55 -7.44 -26.15 -21.84
N PRO A 56 -8.06 -25.99 -20.66
CA PRO A 56 -7.41 -26.27 -19.38
C PRO A 56 -6.96 -27.74 -19.28
N VAL A 57 -5.72 -27.96 -18.85
CA VAL A 57 -5.16 -29.28 -18.55
C VAL A 57 -5.36 -29.54 -17.07
N LYS A 58 -6.05 -30.64 -16.71
CA LYS A 58 -6.50 -30.92 -15.34
C LYS A 58 -5.87 -32.17 -14.71
N ASP A 59 -4.99 -32.86 -15.40
CA ASP A 59 -4.44 -34.17 -15.01
C ASP A 59 -2.94 -34.12 -14.66
N LEU A 60 -2.41 -32.93 -14.33
CA LEU A 60 -1.03 -32.77 -13.90
C LEU A 60 -0.84 -33.13 -12.42
N LYS A 61 0.37 -33.57 -12.09
CA LYS A 61 0.82 -33.88 -10.72
C LYS A 61 1.81 -32.86 -10.22
N ALA A 62 2.05 -32.80 -8.92
CA ALA A 62 3.05 -31.91 -8.32
C ALA A 62 4.45 -32.08 -8.95
N THR A 63 4.82 -33.33 -9.32
CA THR A 63 6.08 -33.69 -9.95
C THR A 63 6.26 -33.15 -11.38
N ASP A 64 5.16 -32.74 -12.02
CA ASP A 64 5.21 -32.17 -13.36
C ASP A 64 5.59 -30.69 -13.34
N PHE A 65 5.54 -30.03 -12.15
CA PHE A 65 5.85 -28.63 -12.01
C PHE A 65 7.27 -28.40 -11.49
N GLN A 66 7.94 -27.41 -12.09
CA GLN A 66 9.22 -26.88 -11.65
C GLN A 66 9.08 -25.38 -11.40
N ILE A 67 9.32 -24.95 -10.17
CA ILE A 67 9.34 -23.55 -9.78
C ILE A 67 10.79 -23.08 -9.68
N ILE A 68 11.10 -21.93 -10.29
CA ILE A 68 12.43 -21.32 -10.26
C ILE A 68 12.25 -19.88 -9.78
N GLU A 69 12.97 -19.49 -8.72
CA GLU A 69 12.99 -18.11 -8.20
C GLU A 69 14.41 -17.55 -8.31
N ASP A 70 14.59 -16.40 -8.96
CA ASP A 70 15.89 -15.77 -9.23
C ASP A 70 16.94 -16.77 -9.80
N GLY A 71 16.50 -17.68 -10.68
CA GLY A 71 17.33 -18.73 -11.25
C GLY A 71 17.55 -19.96 -10.36
N VAL A 72 17.06 -19.94 -9.11
CA VAL A 72 17.24 -21.06 -8.15
C VAL A 72 15.98 -21.93 -8.10
N PRO A 73 16.09 -23.26 -8.37
CA PRO A 73 14.95 -24.16 -8.24
C PRO A 73 14.41 -24.20 -6.80
N GLN A 74 13.09 -24.17 -6.67
CA GLN A 74 12.36 -24.20 -5.42
C GLN A 74 11.60 -25.53 -5.28
N ASP A 75 11.40 -25.96 -4.02
CA ASP A 75 10.73 -27.22 -3.72
C ASP A 75 9.21 -26.97 -3.50
N VAL A 76 8.35 -27.61 -4.30
CA VAL A 76 6.90 -27.51 -4.16
C VAL A 76 6.49 -28.17 -2.86
N ARG A 77 5.87 -27.42 -1.94
CA ARG A 77 5.41 -27.92 -0.63
C ARG A 77 3.98 -28.40 -0.65
N SER A 78 3.11 -27.67 -1.30
CA SER A 78 1.73 -28.09 -1.49
C SER A 78 1.30 -27.95 -2.94
N PHE A 79 0.35 -28.79 -3.33
CA PHE A 79 -0.18 -28.86 -4.66
C PHE A 79 -1.68 -29.18 -4.58
N ARG A 80 -2.49 -28.41 -5.29
CA ARG A 80 -3.93 -28.65 -5.38
C ARG A 80 -4.46 -28.19 -6.72
N LEU A 81 -5.34 -28.97 -7.34
CA LEU A 81 -6.13 -28.54 -8.49
C LEU A 81 -7.47 -27.94 -8.01
N ILE A 82 -7.81 -26.77 -8.51
CA ILE A 82 -9.15 -26.18 -8.42
C ILE A 82 -9.81 -26.37 -9.79
N ALA A 83 -10.90 -27.15 -9.84
CA ALA A 83 -11.58 -27.45 -11.10
C ALA A 83 -13.10 -27.48 -10.92
N GLY A 84 -13.82 -26.58 -11.58
CA GLY A 84 -15.27 -26.63 -11.75
C GLY A 84 -16.12 -26.74 -10.47
N GLY A 85 -15.64 -26.20 -9.34
CA GLY A 85 -16.35 -26.20 -8.08
C GLY A 85 -16.22 -27.48 -7.23
N GLU A 86 -15.42 -28.45 -7.65
CA GLU A 86 -15.06 -29.63 -6.86
C GLU A 86 -13.57 -29.60 -6.51
N GLU A 87 -13.26 -29.70 -5.24
CA GLU A 87 -11.90 -29.88 -4.75
C GLU A 87 -11.52 -31.36 -4.85
N GLU A 88 -10.76 -31.77 -5.86
CA GLU A 88 -10.06 -33.05 -5.82
C GLU A 88 -8.77 -32.89 -5.00
N SER A 89 -8.87 -33.20 -3.72
CA SER A 89 -7.70 -33.37 -2.86
C SER A 89 -7.00 -34.67 -3.24
N ALA A 90 -5.75 -34.62 -3.66
CA ALA A 90 -4.89 -35.79 -3.94
C ALA A 90 -4.66 -36.69 -2.71
N ALA A 91 -5.24 -36.38 -1.55
CA ALA A 91 -5.21 -37.19 -0.34
C ALA A 91 -6.27 -38.26 -0.29
N ALA A 92 -7.26 -38.34 -1.21
CA ALA A 92 -8.40 -39.26 -1.16
C ALA A 92 -8.19 -40.61 -1.88
N ALA A 93 -6.98 -40.94 -2.34
CA ALA A 93 -6.71 -42.19 -3.03
C ALA A 93 -6.61 -43.44 -2.11
N ASN A 94 -6.75 -43.31 -0.76
CA ASN A 94 -6.58 -44.42 0.18
C ASN A 94 -7.68 -44.60 1.22
N ALA A 95 -8.93 -44.20 0.95
CA ALA A 95 -10.04 -44.55 1.85
C ALA A 95 -11.32 -44.89 1.07
N ALA A 96 -11.36 -46.06 0.49
CA ALA A 96 -12.63 -46.69 0.05
C ALA A 96 -13.23 -47.45 1.23
N GLY A 97 -14.39 -47.03 1.71
CA GLY A 97 -15.17 -47.79 2.68
C GLY A 97 -16.29 -47.00 3.37
N GLY A 98 -17.52 -47.15 2.91
CA GLY A 98 -18.72 -47.04 3.74
C GLY A 98 -19.50 -45.72 3.69
N ALA A 99 -20.48 -45.63 2.78
CA ALA A 99 -21.48 -44.58 2.73
C ALA A 99 -22.66 -44.86 3.64
N GLN A 100 -23.12 -43.89 4.40
CA GLN A 100 -24.52 -43.84 4.89
C GLN A 100 -25.09 -42.43 4.67
N LYS A 101 -26.13 -42.35 3.83
CA LYS A 101 -26.92 -41.15 3.56
C LYS A 101 -27.81 -40.82 4.75
N THR A 102 -27.73 -39.62 5.28
CA THR A 102 -28.80 -39.04 6.10
C THR A 102 -29.23 -37.71 5.45
N GLN A 103 -30.53 -37.67 5.10
CA GLN A 103 -31.22 -36.45 4.65
C GLN A 103 -31.44 -35.51 5.84
N GLY A 104 -31.10 -34.23 5.66
CA GLY A 104 -31.46 -33.17 6.59
C GLY A 104 -31.11 -31.82 6.02
N GLY A 105 -32.08 -30.98 5.85
CA GLY A 105 -32.23 -29.56 5.53
C GLY A 105 -30.97 -28.74 5.09
N ALA A 106 -31.00 -28.30 3.85
CA ALA A 106 -29.96 -27.48 3.25
C ALA A 106 -29.91 -26.08 3.85
N THR A 107 -29.04 -25.87 4.81
CA THR A 107 -28.45 -24.55 5.08
C THR A 107 -27.21 -24.45 4.18
N THR A 108 -27.26 -23.63 3.15
CA THR A 108 -26.13 -23.39 2.22
C THR A 108 -25.06 -22.63 2.96
N THR A 109 -24.15 -23.31 3.64
CA THR A 109 -22.94 -22.74 4.15
C THR A 109 -22.00 -22.55 2.96
N LEU A 110 -21.70 -21.29 2.60
CA LEU A 110 -20.73 -20.92 1.57
C LEU A 110 -19.36 -21.46 1.97
N SER A 111 -18.83 -22.43 1.23
CA SER A 111 -17.47 -22.92 1.43
C SER A 111 -16.47 -21.85 1.00
N PRO A 112 -15.51 -21.42 1.84
CA PRO A 112 -14.61 -20.29 1.57
C PRO A 112 -13.72 -20.45 0.32
N GLY A 113 -13.60 -21.63 -0.25
CA GLY A 113 -12.78 -21.91 -1.44
C GLY A 113 -13.48 -21.67 -2.80
N ARG A 114 -14.75 -21.24 -2.82
CA ARG A 114 -15.58 -21.17 -4.03
C ARG A 114 -15.99 -19.78 -4.48
N LEU A 115 -15.44 -18.72 -3.87
CA LEU A 115 -15.82 -17.36 -4.24
C LEU A 115 -14.95 -16.86 -5.40
N GLY A 116 -15.56 -16.61 -6.56
CA GLY A 116 -14.98 -15.88 -7.68
C GLY A 116 -15.27 -14.39 -7.52
N ALA A 117 -14.27 -13.55 -7.49
CA ALA A 117 -14.46 -12.09 -7.49
C ALA A 117 -13.74 -11.46 -8.66
N VAL A 118 -14.49 -10.68 -9.45
CA VAL A 118 -14.00 -10.00 -10.65
C VAL A 118 -14.32 -8.52 -10.58
N ALA A 119 -13.30 -7.67 -10.77
CA ALA A 119 -13.48 -6.24 -10.96
C ALA A 119 -13.37 -5.90 -12.45
N LEU A 120 -14.42 -5.36 -13.05
CA LEU A 120 -14.41 -4.79 -14.39
C LEU A 120 -14.12 -3.30 -14.28
N VAL A 121 -12.98 -2.86 -14.81
CA VAL A 121 -12.44 -1.51 -14.61
C VAL A 121 -12.32 -0.81 -15.95
N PHE A 122 -12.98 0.33 -16.09
CA PHE A 122 -12.98 1.18 -17.29
C PHE A 122 -12.10 2.40 -17.03
N ASP A 123 -10.91 2.44 -17.66
CA ASP A 123 -9.91 3.48 -17.48
C ASP A 123 -9.92 4.46 -18.64
N ARG A 124 -10.61 5.59 -18.47
CA ARG A 124 -10.67 6.74 -19.41
C ARG A 124 -10.72 6.34 -20.88
N LEU A 125 -11.85 5.88 -21.33
CA LEU A 125 -12.04 5.41 -22.69
C LEU A 125 -12.71 6.49 -23.57
N SER A 126 -12.24 6.62 -24.82
CA SER A 126 -12.99 7.32 -25.88
C SER A 126 -14.36 6.68 -26.11
N VAL A 127 -15.26 7.35 -26.80
CA VAL A 127 -16.62 6.84 -27.03
C VAL A 127 -16.61 5.49 -27.74
N GLU A 128 -15.75 5.33 -28.75
CA GLU A 128 -15.64 4.09 -29.51
C GLU A 128 -15.04 2.95 -28.69
N SER A 129 -13.97 3.21 -27.96
CA SER A 129 -13.30 2.23 -27.12
C SER A 129 -14.18 1.82 -25.94
N ARG A 130 -14.98 2.73 -25.42
CA ARG A 130 -15.97 2.47 -24.37
C ARG A 130 -17.05 1.51 -24.85
N ASN A 131 -17.55 1.69 -26.07
CA ASN A 131 -18.52 0.77 -26.67
C ASN A 131 -17.92 -0.64 -26.86
N ARG A 132 -16.68 -0.74 -27.35
CA ARG A 132 -15.98 -2.03 -27.46
C ARG A 132 -15.77 -2.69 -26.11
N ALA A 133 -15.28 -1.93 -25.11
CA ALA A 133 -15.09 -2.41 -23.75
C ALA A 133 -16.40 -2.90 -23.11
N ARG A 134 -17.49 -2.14 -23.28
CA ARG A 134 -18.83 -2.53 -22.82
C ARG A 134 -19.29 -3.84 -23.48
N GLN A 135 -19.18 -3.97 -24.79
CA GLN A 135 -19.54 -5.20 -25.50
C GLN A 135 -18.72 -6.39 -25.03
N ALA A 136 -17.41 -6.19 -24.83
CA ALA A 136 -16.52 -7.22 -24.31
C ALA A 136 -16.91 -7.65 -22.88
N ALA A 137 -17.19 -6.69 -21.99
CA ALA A 137 -17.65 -6.97 -20.63
C ALA A 137 -19.02 -7.68 -20.61
N LEU A 138 -19.96 -7.28 -21.50
CA LEU A 138 -21.22 -8.00 -21.67
C LEU A 138 -21.02 -9.44 -22.16
N SER A 139 -20.02 -9.68 -23.04
CA SER A 139 -19.68 -11.04 -23.49
C SER A 139 -19.10 -11.89 -22.36
N TYR A 140 -18.39 -11.29 -21.41
CA TYR A 140 -17.88 -11.97 -20.23
C TYR A 140 -19.02 -12.52 -19.35
N ILE A 141 -20.04 -11.70 -19.06
CA ILE A 141 -21.19 -12.09 -18.24
C ILE A 141 -22.27 -12.86 -19.02
N GLY A 142 -22.16 -12.93 -20.36
CA GLY A 142 -23.15 -13.56 -21.24
C GLY A 142 -23.33 -15.07 -21.06
N GLY A 143 -22.39 -15.75 -20.39
CA GLY A 143 -22.50 -17.14 -19.98
C GLY A 143 -23.27 -17.37 -18.68
N GLY A 144 -23.76 -16.31 -18.03
CA GLY A 144 -24.38 -16.32 -16.71
C GLY A 144 -23.35 -16.24 -15.59
N LEU A 145 -23.74 -15.65 -14.46
CA LEU A 145 -22.93 -15.62 -13.25
C LEU A 145 -23.32 -16.79 -12.35
N GLY A 146 -22.35 -17.55 -11.86
CA GLY A 146 -22.58 -18.56 -10.86
C GLY A 146 -22.99 -17.95 -9.52
N ALA A 147 -23.63 -18.74 -8.65
CA ALA A 147 -24.07 -18.26 -7.33
C ALA A 147 -22.92 -17.69 -6.47
N ASN A 148 -21.70 -18.13 -6.74
CA ASN A 148 -20.49 -17.71 -6.02
C ASN A 148 -19.61 -16.72 -6.83
N ASP A 149 -20.08 -16.24 -7.98
CA ASP A 149 -19.34 -15.30 -8.85
C ASP A 149 -19.81 -13.88 -8.60
N PHE A 150 -18.96 -13.08 -8.01
CA PHE A 150 -19.23 -11.69 -7.71
C PHE A 150 -18.50 -10.76 -8.69
N VAL A 151 -19.24 -9.88 -9.32
CA VAL A 151 -18.71 -8.90 -10.27
C VAL A 151 -18.95 -7.49 -9.77
N GLY A 152 -17.88 -6.68 -9.70
CA GLY A 152 -17.95 -5.25 -9.46
C GLY A 152 -17.63 -4.46 -10.73
N VAL A 153 -18.21 -3.29 -10.91
CA VAL A 153 -17.97 -2.40 -12.06
C VAL A 153 -17.47 -1.06 -11.57
N PHE A 154 -16.32 -0.64 -12.08
CA PHE A 154 -15.59 0.53 -11.65
C PHE A 154 -15.18 1.39 -12.84
N GLY A 155 -15.13 2.70 -12.64
CA GLY A 155 -14.60 3.65 -13.60
C GLY A 155 -13.43 4.43 -13.00
N ILE A 156 -12.37 4.64 -13.76
CA ILE A 156 -11.24 5.50 -13.38
C ILE A 156 -11.26 6.71 -14.30
N GLY A 157 -11.45 7.89 -13.71
CA GLY A 157 -11.30 9.19 -14.36
C GLY A 157 -10.12 9.94 -13.73
N LEU A 158 -10.37 11.09 -13.12
CA LEU A 158 -9.44 11.75 -12.19
C LEU A 158 -9.42 11.07 -10.82
N SER A 159 -10.46 10.30 -10.51
CA SER A 159 -10.60 9.50 -9.29
C SER A 159 -11.33 8.20 -9.61
N LEU A 160 -11.27 7.26 -8.66
CA LEU A 160 -12.04 6.02 -8.73
C LEU A 160 -13.54 6.31 -8.50
N ASN A 161 -14.36 5.81 -9.40
CA ASN A 161 -15.84 5.82 -9.29
C ASN A 161 -16.35 4.37 -9.19
N VAL A 162 -17.10 4.07 -8.13
CA VAL A 162 -17.77 2.78 -7.97
C VAL A 162 -19.13 2.86 -8.67
N ILE A 163 -19.25 2.24 -9.84
CA ILE A 163 -20.49 2.20 -10.61
C ILE A 163 -21.42 1.12 -10.02
N GLN A 164 -20.85 -0.04 -9.69
CA GLN A 164 -21.53 -1.14 -9.02
C GLN A 164 -20.56 -1.87 -8.10
N ASN A 165 -20.93 -2.01 -6.83
CA ASN A 165 -20.21 -2.87 -5.90
C ASN A 165 -20.36 -4.35 -6.29
N TYR A 166 -19.50 -5.21 -5.75
CA TYR A 166 -19.52 -6.64 -6.04
C TYR A 166 -20.89 -7.25 -5.78
N THR A 167 -21.46 -7.89 -6.81
CA THR A 167 -22.76 -8.56 -6.78
C THR A 167 -22.75 -9.77 -7.71
N ASN A 168 -23.57 -10.78 -7.41
CA ASN A 168 -23.85 -11.91 -8.28
C ASN A 168 -25.18 -11.73 -9.05
N ASP A 169 -25.86 -10.59 -8.89
CA ASP A 169 -27.05 -10.26 -9.68
C ASP A 169 -26.65 -9.72 -11.06
N GLU A 170 -26.76 -10.56 -12.07
CA GLU A 170 -26.40 -10.25 -13.46
C GLU A 170 -27.14 -9.00 -14.00
N ARG A 171 -28.38 -8.74 -13.55
CA ARG A 171 -29.15 -7.58 -14.00
C ARG A 171 -28.52 -6.28 -13.53
N LEU A 172 -28.06 -6.24 -12.27
CA LEU A 172 -27.35 -5.06 -11.72
C LEU A 172 -26.03 -4.84 -12.43
N VAL A 173 -25.29 -5.91 -12.75
CA VAL A 173 -24.04 -5.82 -13.50
C VAL A 173 -24.30 -5.28 -14.92
N ARG A 174 -25.32 -5.79 -15.62
CA ARG A 174 -25.68 -5.29 -16.97
C ARG A 174 -26.06 -3.82 -16.95
N GLN A 175 -26.88 -3.40 -16.00
CA GLN A 175 -27.24 -1.99 -15.84
C GLN A 175 -26.02 -1.11 -15.56
N ALA A 176 -25.09 -1.59 -14.73
CA ALA A 176 -23.84 -0.88 -14.45
C ALA A 176 -22.96 -0.74 -15.67
N LEU A 177 -22.87 -1.79 -16.52
CA LEU A 177 -22.13 -1.75 -17.78
C LEU A 177 -22.76 -0.77 -18.79
N ASP A 178 -24.09 -0.68 -18.83
CA ASP A 178 -24.77 0.34 -19.62
C ASP A 178 -24.46 1.74 -19.11
N ASN A 179 -24.47 1.96 -17.79
CA ASN A 179 -24.08 3.22 -17.18
C ASN A 179 -22.61 3.55 -17.43
N ALA A 180 -21.69 2.58 -17.33
CA ALA A 180 -20.28 2.77 -17.65
C ALA A 180 -20.07 3.25 -19.10
N GLY A 181 -20.94 2.80 -20.01
CA GLY A 181 -20.97 3.25 -21.41
C GLY A 181 -21.40 4.71 -21.59
N THR A 182 -22.10 5.30 -20.62
CA THR A 182 -22.70 6.64 -20.75
C THR A 182 -22.01 7.72 -19.92
N VAL A 183 -21.19 7.37 -18.93
CA VAL A 183 -20.48 8.34 -18.10
C VAL A 183 -19.51 9.14 -18.98
N ASN A 184 -19.79 10.44 -19.13
CA ASN A 184 -18.91 11.38 -19.80
C ASN A 184 -17.62 11.57 -18.98
N SER A 185 -16.64 10.73 -19.24
CA SER A 185 -15.27 11.07 -18.91
C SER A 185 -14.82 12.11 -19.93
N PRO A 186 -14.21 13.23 -19.57
CA PRO A 186 -13.63 14.12 -20.56
C PRO A 186 -12.66 13.27 -21.39
N ALA A 187 -12.97 13.14 -22.67
CA ALA A 187 -12.13 12.41 -23.59
C ALA A 187 -10.73 13.04 -23.52
N PHE A 188 -9.73 12.22 -23.39
CA PHE A 188 -8.36 12.64 -23.56
C PHE A 188 -8.21 13.12 -25.00
N ALA A 189 -8.17 14.41 -25.22
CA ALA A 189 -7.73 14.95 -26.49
C ALA A 189 -6.22 14.76 -26.54
N SER A 190 -5.78 13.63 -27.08
CA SER A 190 -4.35 13.42 -27.36
C SER A 190 -3.87 14.55 -28.25
N ASN A 191 -2.96 15.37 -27.76
CA ASN A 191 -2.29 16.39 -28.56
C ASN A 191 -1.20 15.79 -29.47
N THR A 192 -1.18 14.48 -29.59
CA THR A 192 -0.18 13.73 -30.39
C THR A 192 -0.14 14.20 -31.83
N ASP A 193 -1.29 14.46 -32.46
CA ASP A 193 -1.34 14.94 -33.84
C ASP A 193 -0.69 16.33 -33.96
N LYS A 194 -0.97 17.21 -33.00
CA LYS A 194 -0.41 18.56 -32.96
C LYS A 194 1.09 18.55 -32.66
N ILE A 195 1.53 17.68 -31.75
CA ILE A 195 2.96 17.48 -31.46
C ILE A 195 3.67 16.93 -32.70
N THR A 196 3.06 15.98 -33.41
CA THR A 196 3.58 15.40 -34.65
C THR A 196 3.71 16.49 -35.73
N GLU A 197 2.68 17.32 -35.92
CA GLU A 197 2.71 18.46 -36.87
C GLU A 197 3.83 19.46 -36.54
N LEU A 198 3.93 19.87 -35.27
CA LEU A 198 4.96 20.80 -34.81
C LEU A 198 6.37 20.21 -34.93
N SER A 199 6.52 18.90 -34.68
CA SER A 199 7.80 18.18 -34.86
C SER A 199 8.21 18.12 -36.32
N GLN A 200 7.29 17.79 -37.25
CA GLN A 200 7.54 17.80 -38.69
C GLN A 200 7.93 19.20 -39.16
N LYS A 201 7.23 20.22 -38.69
CA LYS A 201 7.57 21.62 -39.00
C LYS A 201 8.93 22.03 -38.45
N ASP A 202 9.35 21.54 -37.29
CA ASP A 202 10.70 21.82 -36.74
C ASP A 202 11.80 21.23 -37.64
N VAL A 203 11.60 20.00 -38.13
CA VAL A 203 12.51 19.35 -39.10
C VAL A 203 12.58 20.13 -40.41
N GLU A 204 11.44 20.56 -40.95
CA GLU A 204 11.36 21.35 -42.16
C GLU A 204 12.10 22.69 -42.01
N LEU A 205 11.88 23.41 -40.91
CA LEU A 205 12.51 24.67 -40.63
C LEU A 205 14.03 24.55 -40.42
N ARG A 206 14.50 23.46 -39.81
CA ARG A 206 15.95 23.14 -39.71
C ARG A 206 16.54 22.93 -41.10
N SER A 207 15.91 22.12 -41.94
CA SER A 207 16.39 21.87 -43.31
C SER A 207 16.46 23.20 -44.13
N LYS A 208 15.45 24.06 -44.00
CA LYS A 208 15.45 25.38 -44.65
C LYS A 208 16.57 26.29 -44.15
N LEU A 209 16.84 26.27 -42.83
CA LEU A 209 17.90 27.07 -42.20
C LEU A 209 19.29 26.59 -42.65
N ASP A 210 19.48 25.26 -42.73
CA ASP A 210 20.75 24.65 -43.18
C ASP A 210 21.00 24.94 -44.64
N ALA A 211 19.98 24.81 -45.50
CA ALA A 211 20.07 25.20 -46.90
C ALA A 211 20.43 26.70 -47.07
N ALA A 212 19.73 27.58 -46.34
CA ALA A 212 20.01 29.02 -46.40
C ALA A 212 21.40 29.38 -45.86
N ASN A 213 21.90 28.67 -44.83
CA ASN A 213 23.25 28.85 -44.30
C ASN A 213 24.33 28.36 -45.30
N THR A 214 24.05 27.29 -46.02
CA THR A 214 24.94 26.73 -47.08
C THR A 214 25.03 27.72 -48.24
N GLU A 215 23.87 28.22 -48.70
CA GLU A 215 23.80 29.23 -49.77
C GLU A 215 24.52 30.56 -49.36
N ALA A 216 24.39 30.97 -48.11
CA ALA A 216 25.11 32.14 -47.59
C ALA A 216 26.65 31.94 -47.55
N ARG A 217 27.12 30.72 -47.30
CA ARG A 217 28.56 30.37 -47.39
C ARG A 217 29.08 30.39 -48.83
N ASP A 218 28.33 29.90 -49.75
CA ASP A 218 28.67 29.90 -51.20
C ASP A 218 28.70 31.32 -51.74
N VAL A 219 27.81 32.22 -51.29
CA VAL A 219 27.84 33.66 -51.60
C VAL A 219 29.05 34.36 -50.98
N ALA A 220 29.49 33.98 -49.79
CA ALA A 220 30.70 34.51 -49.17
C ALA A 220 31.98 34.10 -49.95
N ALA A 221 31.90 33.06 -50.75
CA ALA A 221 32.98 32.60 -51.66
C ALA A 221 32.97 33.29 -53.05
N GLY A 222 32.11 34.29 -53.33
CA GLY A 222 32.13 35.10 -54.56
C GLY A 222 30.79 35.21 -55.32
N GLY A 223 29.67 34.80 -54.71
CA GLY A 223 28.32 34.92 -55.26
C GLY A 223 27.59 36.22 -54.90
N THR A 224 26.46 36.48 -55.57
CA THR A 224 25.58 37.62 -55.30
C THR A 224 24.77 37.43 -53.99
N PRO A 225 24.60 38.46 -53.13
CA PRO A 225 23.98 38.28 -51.80
C PRO A 225 22.48 37.99 -51.91
N THR A 226 22.06 36.83 -51.47
CA THR A 226 20.68 36.52 -51.14
C THR A 226 20.47 36.87 -49.66
N SER A 227 19.38 37.54 -49.36
CA SER A 227 19.17 38.36 -48.18
C SER A 227 19.40 37.66 -46.83
N SER A 228 20.32 38.17 -46.01
CA SER A 228 20.50 37.85 -44.58
C SER A 228 19.21 38.00 -43.73
N LEU A 229 18.21 38.73 -44.23
CA LEU A 229 16.87 38.88 -43.65
C LEU A 229 16.08 37.55 -43.65
N SER A 230 16.24 36.71 -44.67
CA SER A 230 15.49 35.41 -44.74
C SER A 230 16.01 34.41 -43.71
N ILE A 231 17.29 34.35 -43.42
CA ILE A 231 17.90 33.48 -42.42
C ILE A 231 17.39 33.84 -41.01
N GLY A 232 17.37 35.14 -40.70
CA GLY A 232 16.87 35.65 -39.42
C GLY A 232 15.38 35.29 -39.19
N LEU A 233 14.55 35.43 -40.25
CA LEU A 233 13.13 35.10 -40.15
C LEU A 233 12.89 33.60 -39.96
N ILE A 234 13.63 32.73 -40.67
CA ILE A 234 13.56 31.27 -40.52
C ILE A 234 13.99 30.87 -39.10
N ASP A 235 15.04 31.44 -38.56
CA ASP A 235 15.49 31.14 -37.19
C ASP A 235 14.49 31.60 -36.14
N VAL A 236 13.85 32.74 -36.28
CA VAL A 236 12.78 33.21 -35.42
C VAL A 236 11.57 32.26 -35.47
N GLU A 237 11.14 31.87 -36.69
CA GLU A 237 10.02 30.93 -36.86
C GLU A 237 10.34 29.56 -36.22
N ARG A 238 11.58 29.07 -36.43
CA ARG A 238 12.01 27.82 -35.79
C ARG A 238 11.99 27.90 -34.26
N ARG A 239 12.51 29.00 -33.68
CA ARG A 239 12.47 29.20 -32.22
C ARG A 239 11.06 29.27 -31.68
N LEU A 240 10.15 29.95 -32.38
CA LEU A 240 8.74 30.02 -32.02
C LEU A 240 8.06 28.63 -32.09
N ASN A 241 8.35 27.87 -33.16
CA ASN A 241 7.84 26.51 -33.32
C ASN A 241 8.39 25.59 -32.21
N ALA A 242 9.67 25.68 -31.89
CA ALA A 242 10.28 24.91 -30.79
C ALA A 242 9.69 25.27 -29.42
N MET A 243 9.33 26.56 -29.18
CA MET A 243 8.61 26.96 -27.96
C MET A 243 7.21 26.32 -27.90
N LYS A 244 6.45 26.36 -29.01
CA LYS A 244 5.13 25.71 -29.08
C LYS A 244 5.23 24.21 -28.84
N LEU A 245 6.17 23.55 -29.51
CA LEU A 245 6.39 22.11 -29.34
C LEU A 245 6.70 21.75 -27.88
N ARG A 246 7.62 22.45 -27.24
CA ARG A 246 7.95 22.22 -25.81
C ARG A 246 6.77 22.48 -24.88
N ALA A 247 5.91 23.46 -25.17
CA ALA A 247 4.71 23.73 -24.39
C ALA A 247 3.71 22.57 -24.50
N GLU A 248 3.46 22.09 -25.73
CA GLU A 248 2.53 20.97 -25.95
C GLU A 248 3.08 19.66 -25.33
N GLU A 249 4.38 19.37 -25.51
CA GLU A 249 5.04 18.23 -24.85
C GLU A 249 4.93 18.32 -23.33
N GLY A 250 5.10 19.51 -22.76
CA GLY A 250 4.96 19.73 -21.32
C GLY A 250 3.55 19.52 -20.80
N PHE A 251 2.52 19.95 -21.54
CA PHE A 251 1.11 19.69 -21.21
C PHE A 251 0.77 18.21 -21.30
N GLU A 252 1.20 17.54 -22.37
CA GLU A 252 0.97 16.11 -22.54
C GLU A 252 1.64 15.28 -21.44
N TRP A 253 2.90 15.60 -21.08
CA TRP A 253 3.61 14.96 -19.98
C TRP A 253 2.87 15.13 -18.63
N LEU A 254 2.36 16.34 -18.34
CA LEU A 254 1.62 16.60 -17.11
C LEU A 254 0.31 15.78 -17.08
N GLU A 255 -0.40 15.76 -18.18
CA GLU A 255 -1.66 15.04 -18.33
C GLU A 255 -1.45 13.52 -18.20
N GLN A 256 -0.44 12.97 -18.86
CA GLN A 256 -0.05 11.56 -18.76
C GLN A 256 0.36 11.18 -17.32
N THR A 257 1.09 12.06 -16.64
CA THR A 257 1.48 11.84 -15.24
C THR A 257 0.24 11.82 -14.32
N GLN A 258 -0.67 12.77 -14.47
CA GLN A 258 -1.91 12.81 -13.68
C GLN A 258 -2.78 11.59 -13.94
N GLN A 259 -2.91 11.16 -15.18
CA GLN A 259 -3.67 9.96 -15.54
C GLN A 259 -3.01 8.71 -14.96
N GLY A 260 -1.71 8.54 -15.12
CA GLY A 260 -0.99 7.41 -14.56
C GLY A 260 -1.12 7.29 -13.05
N LEU A 261 -1.11 8.42 -12.33
CA LEU A 261 -1.37 8.47 -10.89
C LEU A 261 -2.82 8.09 -10.56
N ALA A 262 -3.80 8.60 -11.31
CA ALA A 262 -5.21 8.28 -11.10
C ALA A 262 -5.48 6.79 -11.34
N THR A 263 -4.96 6.24 -12.44
CA THR A 263 -5.09 4.81 -12.79
C THR A 263 -4.43 3.93 -11.71
N THR A 264 -3.19 4.21 -11.33
CA THR A 264 -2.49 3.39 -10.32
C THR A 264 -3.14 3.46 -8.96
N ASN A 265 -3.61 4.62 -8.51
CA ASN A 265 -4.33 4.78 -7.24
C ASN A 265 -5.69 4.08 -7.27
N GLY A 266 -6.42 4.17 -8.38
CA GLY A 266 -7.68 3.46 -8.58
C GLY A 266 -7.49 1.94 -8.53
N LEU A 267 -6.47 1.41 -9.22
CA LEU A 267 -6.14 0.00 -9.19
C LEU A 267 -5.75 -0.47 -7.78
N LEU A 268 -4.95 0.30 -7.04
CA LEU A 268 -4.59 -0.02 -5.65
C LEU A 268 -5.81 -0.10 -4.74
N ALA A 269 -6.76 0.82 -4.87
CA ALA A 269 -8.00 0.79 -4.08
C ALA A 269 -8.86 -0.44 -4.38
N ILE A 270 -9.00 -0.82 -5.66
CA ILE A 270 -9.73 -2.03 -6.07
C ILE A 270 -9.02 -3.29 -5.59
N ILE A 271 -7.68 -3.38 -5.73
CA ILE A 271 -6.90 -4.52 -5.25
C ILE A 271 -7.03 -4.66 -3.74
N SER A 272 -7.03 -3.55 -3.00
CA SER A 272 -7.26 -3.54 -1.56
C SER A 272 -8.64 -4.12 -1.20
N SER A 273 -9.69 -3.76 -1.92
CA SER A 273 -11.02 -4.31 -1.71
C SER A 273 -11.08 -5.81 -2.00
N LEU A 274 -10.42 -6.26 -3.07
CA LEU A 274 -10.33 -7.67 -3.44
C LEU A 274 -9.48 -8.48 -2.46
N SER A 275 -8.52 -7.88 -1.78
CA SER A 275 -7.64 -8.59 -0.83
C SER A 275 -8.40 -9.24 0.32
N GLN A 276 -9.58 -8.72 0.66
CA GLN A 276 -10.44 -9.26 1.72
C GLN A 276 -11.21 -10.53 1.29
N VAL A 277 -11.25 -10.83 -0.01
CA VAL A 277 -11.96 -12.00 -0.55
C VAL A 277 -10.97 -13.18 -0.63
N PRO A 278 -11.30 -14.37 -0.09
CA PRO A 278 -10.44 -15.56 -0.21
C PRO A 278 -10.43 -16.09 -1.64
N GLY A 279 -9.39 -16.83 -2.01
CA GLY A 279 -9.25 -17.48 -3.32
C GLY A 279 -8.64 -16.59 -4.40
N ARG A 280 -8.66 -17.08 -5.65
CA ARG A 280 -8.18 -16.35 -6.84
C ARG A 280 -9.19 -15.27 -7.23
N LYS A 281 -8.70 -14.10 -7.53
CA LYS A 281 -9.49 -12.95 -7.95
C LYS A 281 -8.94 -12.41 -9.27
N ALA A 282 -9.80 -11.81 -10.09
CA ALA A 282 -9.40 -11.15 -11.31
C ALA A 282 -9.78 -9.67 -11.31
N LEU A 283 -8.93 -8.88 -11.95
CA LEU A 283 -9.22 -7.50 -12.32
C LEU A 283 -9.07 -7.42 -13.83
N VAL A 284 -10.13 -7.03 -14.53
CA VAL A 284 -10.12 -6.81 -15.99
C VAL A 284 -10.07 -5.31 -16.24
N LEU A 285 -8.93 -4.83 -16.71
CA LEU A 285 -8.69 -3.43 -17.01
C LEU A 285 -8.92 -3.17 -18.51
N PHE A 286 -9.92 -2.37 -18.82
CA PHE A 286 -10.15 -1.84 -20.18
C PHE A 286 -9.50 -0.46 -20.27
N SER A 287 -8.48 -0.31 -21.11
CA SER A 287 -7.74 0.93 -21.30
C SER A 287 -7.33 1.11 -22.77
N GLU A 288 -7.13 2.33 -23.22
CA GLU A 288 -6.57 2.61 -24.56
C GLU A 288 -5.04 2.59 -24.58
N GLY A 289 -4.44 2.22 -23.46
CA GLY A 289 -3.00 2.09 -23.26
C GLY A 289 -2.60 2.61 -21.87
N ALA A 290 -1.60 2.00 -21.28
CA ALA A 290 -1.01 2.44 -20.03
C ALA A 290 0.40 2.98 -20.33
N LEU A 291 0.49 4.29 -20.52
CA LEU A 291 1.79 4.98 -20.54
C LEU A 291 2.31 5.05 -19.10
N ILE A 292 3.55 4.66 -18.89
CA ILE A 292 4.20 4.65 -17.58
C ILE A 292 5.32 5.69 -17.56
N PRO A 293 5.00 6.98 -17.32
CA PRO A 293 6.04 7.99 -17.13
C PRO A 293 6.97 7.59 -15.98
N ALA A 294 8.22 8.02 -16.04
CA ALA A 294 9.20 7.71 -14.99
C ALA A 294 8.71 8.12 -13.59
N SER A 295 7.95 9.22 -13.49
CA SER A 295 7.31 9.70 -12.26
C SER A 295 6.26 8.74 -11.68
N VAL A 296 5.65 7.88 -12.50
CA VAL A 296 4.59 6.93 -12.09
C VAL A 296 5.11 5.50 -11.98
N ALA A 297 6.31 5.21 -12.48
CA ALA A 297 6.86 3.85 -12.54
C ALA A 297 6.94 3.15 -11.16
N ALA A 298 7.20 3.90 -10.08
CA ALA A 298 7.20 3.36 -8.73
C ALA A 298 5.79 2.92 -8.29
N ASN A 299 4.76 3.75 -8.54
CA ASN A 299 3.36 3.44 -8.24
C ASN A 299 2.90 2.21 -9.03
N PHE A 300 3.29 2.12 -10.29
CA PHE A 300 2.97 1.01 -11.17
C PHE A 300 3.53 -0.32 -10.64
N ARG A 301 4.80 -0.35 -10.23
CA ARG A 301 5.41 -1.52 -9.57
C ARG A 301 4.68 -1.90 -8.28
N THR A 302 4.19 -0.92 -7.54
CA THR A 302 3.41 -1.13 -6.32
C THR A 302 2.06 -1.78 -6.62
N VAL A 303 1.38 -1.39 -7.71
CA VAL A 303 0.14 -2.07 -8.17
C VAL A 303 0.41 -3.57 -8.38
N ILE A 304 1.47 -3.91 -9.11
CA ILE A 304 1.87 -5.30 -9.38
C ILE A 304 2.17 -6.05 -8.09
N GLY A 305 2.97 -5.43 -7.19
CA GLY A 305 3.31 -6.03 -5.90
C GLY A 305 2.09 -6.33 -5.02
N ASN A 306 1.15 -5.39 -4.95
CA ASN A 306 -0.08 -5.58 -4.16
C ASN A 306 -1.04 -6.57 -4.83
N ALA A 307 -1.17 -6.57 -6.15
CA ALA A 307 -1.96 -7.56 -6.88
C ALA A 307 -1.45 -8.99 -6.60
N ASN A 308 -0.14 -9.19 -6.68
CA ASN A 308 0.50 -10.48 -6.41
C ASN A 308 0.30 -10.94 -4.95
N ARG A 309 0.40 -10.02 -3.99
CA ARG A 309 0.17 -10.31 -2.57
C ARG A 309 -1.28 -10.63 -2.28
N ALA A 310 -2.20 -9.89 -2.89
CA ALA A 310 -3.63 -10.12 -2.73
C ALA A 310 -4.17 -11.31 -3.54
N ASN A 311 -3.33 -12.02 -4.29
CA ASN A 311 -3.73 -13.07 -5.25
C ASN A 311 -4.77 -12.56 -6.27
N VAL A 312 -4.51 -11.37 -6.84
CA VAL A 312 -5.33 -10.74 -7.88
C VAL A 312 -4.56 -10.80 -9.19
N SER A 313 -5.08 -11.52 -10.19
CA SER A 313 -4.54 -11.51 -11.55
C SER A 313 -5.15 -10.36 -12.33
N ILE A 314 -4.31 -9.51 -12.94
CA ILE A 314 -4.76 -8.38 -13.75
C ILE A 314 -4.77 -8.80 -15.20
N TYR A 315 -5.96 -8.86 -15.80
CA TYR A 315 -6.17 -9.03 -17.23
C TYR A 315 -6.34 -7.66 -17.86
N THR A 316 -5.61 -7.38 -18.92
CA THR A 316 -5.67 -6.08 -19.59
C THR A 316 -6.26 -6.22 -20.99
N VAL A 317 -7.16 -5.32 -21.34
CA VAL A 317 -7.81 -5.26 -22.64
C VAL A 317 -7.47 -3.92 -23.28
N ASP A 318 -6.73 -3.96 -24.40
CA ASP A 318 -6.55 -2.77 -25.23
C ASP A 318 -7.87 -2.46 -25.94
N ALA A 319 -8.58 -1.48 -25.40
CA ALA A 319 -9.88 -1.05 -25.90
C ALA A 319 -9.78 -0.19 -27.18
N ALA A 320 -8.57 0.25 -27.58
CA ALA A 320 -8.36 0.95 -28.85
C ALA A 320 -8.65 0.05 -30.05
N GLY A 321 -8.56 -1.29 -29.88
CA GLY A 321 -8.84 -2.27 -30.94
C GLY A 321 -7.69 -2.45 -31.92
N LEU A 322 -8.01 -2.68 -33.20
CA LEU A 322 -6.98 -2.81 -34.22
C LEU A 322 -6.31 -1.47 -34.48
N ARG A 323 -5.01 -1.40 -34.24
CA ARG A 323 -4.19 -0.22 -34.54
C ARG A 323 -3.64 -0.33 -35.95
N ALA A 324 -3.87 0.69 -36.78
CA ALA A 324 -3.34 0.74 -38.17
C ALA A 324 -1.80 0.81 -38.23
N THR A 325 -1.19 1.33 -37.16
CA THR A 325 0.27 1.38 -36.97
C THR A 325 0.61 0.87 -35.56
N SER A 326 1.37 -0.22 -35.46
CA SER A 326 1.93 -0.60 -34.17
C SER A 326 3.04 0.38 -33.79
N ALA A 327 3.15 0.77 -32.51
CA ALA A 327 4.25 1.59 -32.02
C ALA A 327 5.62 0.94 -32.33
N ASN A 328 5.68 -0.39 -32.43
CA ASN A 328 6.85 -1.13 -32.85
C ASN A 328 7.18 -0.90 -34.35
N LEU A 329 6.17 -0.78 -35.20
CA LEU A 329 6.36 -0.45 -36.61
C LEU A 329 6.84 0.99 -36.79
N ALA A 330 6.24 1.93 -36.03
CA ALA A 330 6.66 3.33 -36.01
C ALA A 330 8.09 3.50 -35.48
N ALA A 331 8.46 2.80 -34.41
CA ALA A 331 9.83 2.76 -33.89
C ALA A 331 10.81 2.13 -34.91
N GLY A 332 10.41 1.05 -35.58
CA GLY A 332 11.20 0.41 -36.65
C GLY A 332 11.40 1.34 -37.84
N GLN A 333 10.37 2.08 -38.26
CA GLN A 333 10.45 3.09 -39.33
C GLN A 333 11.34 4.27 -38.95
N ALA A 334 11.24 4.77 -37.70
CA ALA A 334 12.10 5.81 -37.18
C ALA A 334 13.57 5.37 -37.12
N MET A 335 13.85 4.12 -36.69
CA MET A 335 15.20 3.55 -36.75
C MET A 335 15.74 3.41 -38.18
N THR A 336 14.91 3.00 -39.13
CA THR A 336 15.30 2.88 -40.54
C THR A 336 15.58 4.26 -41.14
N ALA A 337 14.77 5.27 -40.83
CA ALA A 337 14.98 6.65 -41.27
C ALA A 337 16.27 7.25 -40.70
N LEU A 338 16.58 7.00 -39.42
CA LEU A 338 17.84 7.39 -38.79
C LEU A 338 19.05 6.70 -39.40
N GLY A 339 18.91 5.41 -39.77
CA GLY A 339 19.93 4.65 -40.48
C GLY A 339 20.20 5.22 -41.88
N GLN A 340 19.17 5.66 -42.58
CA GLN A 340 19.28 6.26 -43.92
C GLN A 340 19.89 7.67 -43.86
N GLN A 341 19.54 8.49 -42.86
CA GLN A 341 20.16 9.82 -42.63
C GLN A 341 21.67 9.73 -42.35
N ARG A 342 22.13 8.67 -41.68
CA ARG A 342 23.56 8.46 -41.34
C ARG A 342 24.38 7.86 -42.50
N SER A 343 23.76 7.49 -43.57
CA SER A 343 24.47 7.03 -44.77
C SER A 343 25.14 8.17 -45.56
N ASN A 344 24.91 9.41 -45.15
CA ASN A 344 25.58 10.59 -45.75
C ASN A 344 26.88 10.90 -44.98
N PRO A 345 28.06 10.90 -45.64
CA PRO A 345 29.37 11.07 -45.01
C PRO A 345 29.61 12.42 -44.35
N ASP A 346 28.78 13.43 -44.67
CA ASP A 346 28.95 14.81 -44.25
C ASP A 346 28.11 15.20 -43.00
N ASP A 347 27.37 14.27 -42.42
CA ASP A 347 26.48 14.55 -41.30
C ASP A 347 27.23 14.39 -39.97
N LEU A 348 27.68 15.52 -39.42
CA LEU A 348 28.25 15.67 -38.07
C LEU A 348 27.15 15.51 -36.98
N ALA A 349 26.36 14.41 -37.06
CA ALA A 349 25.38 14.07 -36.04
C ALA A 349 26.08 13.70 -34.72
N GLY A 350 25.63 14.28 -33.62
CA GLY A 350 26.19 14.11 -32.29
C GLY A 350 26.26 12.64 -31.82
N PRO A 351 26.75 12.36 -30.62
CA PRO A 351 27.09 10.99 -30.18
C PRO A 351 25.87 10.04 -30.19
N MET A 352 26.10 8.81 -30.63
CA MET A 352 25.10 7.71 -30.74
C MET A 352 24.27 7.46 -29.46
N THR A 353 24.77 7.91 -28.32
CA THR A 353 24.09 7.79 -27.00
C THR A 353 22.74 8.50 -26.95
N LYS A 354 22.60 9.68 -27.57
CA LYS A 354 21.32 10.42 -27.60
C LYS A 354 20.23 9.72 -28.42
N ASP A 355 20.62 9.04 -29.50
CA ASP A 355 19.66 8.31 -30.33
C ASP A 355 19.24 6.99 -29.68
N LEU A 356 20.13 6.35 -28.91
CA LEU A 356 19.81 5.17 -28.10
C LEU A 356 18.86 5.53 -26.96
N GLU A 357 19.10 6.65 -26.25
CA GLU A 357 18.21 7.15 -25.20
C GLU A 357 16.81 7.49 -25.76
N ARG A 358 16.75 8.13 -26.93
CA ARG A 358 15.48 8.46 -27.60
C ARG A 358 14.73 7.21 -28.06
N ASN A 359 15.43 6.19 -28.53
CA ASN A 359 14.81 4.92 -28.91
C ASN A 359 14.34 4.11 -27.68
N GLU A 360 15.06 4.18 -26.58
CA GLU A 360 14.62 3.60 -25.31
C GLU A 360 13.37 4.30 -24.77
N GLU A 361 13.27 5.62 -24.92
CA GLU A 361 12.06 6.39 -24.61
C GLU A 361 10.89 6.00 -25.52
N LEU A 362 11.08 5.82 -26.84
CA LEU A 362 10.03 5.37 -27.76
C LEU A 362 9.50 3.97 -27.40
N VAL A 363 10.36 3.06 -26.97
CA VAL A 363 9.94 1.73 -26.50
C VAL A 363 9.19 1.82 -25.16
N ARG A 364 9.62 2.70 -24.26
CA ARG A 364 8.93 2.97 -22.98
C ARG A 364 7.58 3.65 -23.17
N HIS A 365 7.39 4.42 -24.23
CA HIS A 365 6.14 5.09 -24.58
C HIS A 365 5.18 4.21 -25.40
N ASN A 366 5.46 2.89 -25.53
CA ASN A 366 4.49 1.97 -26.11
C ASN A 366 3.31 1.74 -25.14
N PRO A 367 2.09 2.18 -25.47
CA PRO A 367 0.92 2.02 -24.59
C PRO A 367 0.61 0.56 -24.24
N GLU A 368 0.95 -0.38 -25.14
CA GLU A 368 0.77 -1.82 -24.92
C GLU A 368 1.78 -2.38 -23.92
N SER A 369 2.97 -1.78 -23.78
CA SER A 369 4.01 -2.30 -22.89
C SER A 369 3.58 -2.25 -21.43
N GLY A 370 2.92 -1.18 -20.99
CA GLY A 370 2.39 -1.04 -19.64
C GLY A 370 1.26 -2.03 -19.36
N LEU A 371 0.34 -2.20 -20.30
CA LEU A 371 -0.74 -3.19 -20.19
C LEU A 371 -0.19 -4.62 -20.14
N GLY A 372 0.78 -4.93 -21.01
CA GLY A 372 1.45 -6.23 -21.03
C GLY A 372 2.19 -6.52 -19.72
N GLN A 373 2.89 -5.52 -19.16
CA GLN A 373 3.61 -5.67 -17.91
C GLN A 373 2.65 -5.93 -16.73
N LEU A 374 1.51 -5.23 -16.64
CA LEU A 374 0.48 -5.50 -15.63
C LEU A 374 -0.01 -6.94 -15.71
N ALA A 375 -0.40 -7.38 -16.92
CA ALA A 375 -0.91 -8.71 -17.13
C ALA A 375 0.14 -9.78 -16.80
N ASP A 376 1.29 -9.70 -17.42
CA ASP A 376 2.37 -10.69 -17.33
C ASP A 376 2.89 -10.87 -15.89
N GLN A 377 3.13 -9.75 -15.18
CA GLN A 377 3.72 -9.81 -13.85
C GLN A 377 2.71 -10.18 -12.76
N THR A 378 1.39 -10.14 -13.05
CA THR A 378 0.34 -10.55 -12.10
C THR A 378 -0.32 -11.89 -12.45
N GLY A 379 0.14 -12.57 -13.50
CA GLY A 379 -0.41 -13.86 -13.95
C GLY A 379 -1.73 -13.75 -14.70
N GLY A 380 -2.03 -12.56 -15.24
CA GLY A 380 -3.13 -12.33 -16.16
C GLY A 380 -2.73 -12.50 -17.64
N LEU A 381 -3.49 -11.90 -18.55
CA LEU A 381 -3.29 -11.94 -20.01
C LEU A 381 -3.58 -10.57 -20.61
N LEU A 382 -2.73 -10.13 -21.55
CA LEU A 382 -3.02 -8.97 -22.41
C LEU A 382 -3.88 -9.41 -23.60
N ILE A 383 -5.01 -8.74 -23.79
CA ILE A 383 -5.89 -8.87 -24.95
C ILE A 383 -5.74 -7.60 -25.78
N SER A 384 -5.00 -7.67 -26.89
CA SER A 384 -4.75 -6.54 -27.79
C SER A 384 -4.92 -6.94 -29.25
N ASN A 385 -4.87 -5.95 -30.15
CA ASN A 385 -4.95 -6.13 -31.59
C ASN A 385 -6.19 -6.91 -32.07
N THR A 386 -7.34 -6.71 -31.43
CA THR A 386 -8.60 -7.35 -31.78
C THR A 386 -9.78 -6.40 -31.62
N ASN A 387 -10.72 -6.45 -32.56
CA ASN A 387 -12.01 -5.75 -32.44
C ASN A 387 -13.06 -6.60 -31.69
N ASN A 388 -12.77 -7.87 -31.42
CA ASN A 388 -13.62 -8.78 -30.66
C ASN A 388 -12.92 -9.37 -29.45
N PRO A 389 -12.67 -8.58 -28.38
CA PRO A 389 -12.02 -9.08 -27.18
C PRO A 389 -12.89 -10.04 -26.33
N GLY A 390 -14.19 -10.13 -26.62
CA GLY A 390 -15.16 -10.92 -25.84
C GLY A 390 -14.85 -12.42 -25.80
N GLU A 391 -14.33 -12.97 -26.89
CA GLU A 391 -13.94 -14.39 -26.94
C GLU A 391 -12.79 -14.71 -25.97
N ARG A 392 -11.78 -13.85 -25.93
CA ARG A 392 -10.65 -13.98 -25.00
C ARG A 392 -11.06 -13.74 -23.54
N LEU A 393 -12.07 -12.88 -23.30
CA LEU A 393 -12.58 -12.64 -21.95
C LEU A 393 -13.33 -13.85 -21.37
N ARG A 394 -13.95 -14.70 -22.19
CA ARG A 394 -14.50 -15.97 -21.69
C ARG A 394 -13.43 -16.88 -21.08
N GLN A 395 -12.22 -16.81 -21.61
CA GLN A 395 -11.05 -17.52 -21.09
C GLN A 395 -10.70 -17.08 -19.66
N VAL A 396 -10.94 -15.80 -19.30
CA VAL A 396 -10.73 -15.29 -17.91
C VAL A 396 -11.64 -16.03 -16.93
N ASN A 397 -12.88 -16.28 -17.32
CA ASN A 397 -13.81 -17.04 -16.46
C ASN A 397 -13.34 -18.48 -16.25
N GLU A 398 -12.82 -19.14 -17.29
CA GLU A 398 -12.24 -20.48 -17.18
C GLU A 398 -11.02 -20.48 -16.25
N ASP A 399 -10.17 -19.44 -16.29
CA ASP A 399 -8.99 -19.29 -15.46
C ASP A 399 -9.31 -19.16 -13.97
N LEU A 400 -10.43 -18.54 -13.65
CA LEU A 400 -10.89 -18.40 -12.27
C LEU A 400 -11.41 -19.72 -11.69
N HIS A 401 -11.90 -20.61 -12.55
CA HIS A 401 -12.53 -21.86 -12.14
C HIS A 401 -11.66 -23.11 -12.41
N SER A 402 -10.50 -22.97 -13.08
CA SER A 402 -9.63 -24.10 -13.38
C SER A 402 -8.16 -23.71 -13.33
N TYR A 403 -7.52 -23.93 -12.18
CA TYR A 403 -6.10 -23.60 -11.97
C TYR A 403 -5.47 -24.50 -10.91
N TYR A 404 -4.15 -24.57 -10.94
CA TYR A 404 -3.35 -25.23 -9.92
C TYR A 404 -2.88 -24.25 -8.86
N VAL A 405 -3.02 -24.60 -7.62
CA VAL A 405 -2.46 -23.88 -6.48
C VAL A 405 -1.19 -24.59 -6.04
N LEU A 406 -0.09 -23.87 -6.08
CA LEU A 406 1.24 -24.36 -5.68
C LEU A 406 1.74 -23.49 -4.53
N THR A 407 2.38 -24.10 -3.52
CA THR A 407 3.12 -23.33 -2.51
C THR A 407 4.55 -23.79 -2.45
N TYR A 408 5.45 -22.85 -2.17
CA TYR A 408 6.84 -23.13 -1.86
C TYR A 408 7.36 -22.16 -0.80
N SER A 409 8.39 -22.57 -0.07
CA SER A 409 9.11 -21.70 0.84
C SER A 409 10.36 -21.18 0.15
N PRO A 410 10.50 -19.86 -0.05
CA PRO A 410 11.65 -19.30 -0.72
C PRO A 410 12.95 -19.70 -0.02
N LYS A 411 13.96 -20.16 -0.79
CA LYS A 411 15.29 -20.42 -0.26
C LYS A 411 15.99 -19.14 0.18
N ASN A 412 15.67 -18.03 -0.49
CA ASN A 412 16.07 -16.69 -0.07
C ASN A 412 14.97 -16.07 0.81
N GLN A 413 15.17 -16.05 2.12
CA GLN A 413 14.24 -15.51 3.11
C GLN A 413 14.51 -14.04 3.49
N THR A 414 15.31 -13.33 2.72
CA THR A 414 15.64 -11.93 3.01
C THR A 414 14.52 -11.02 2.48
N PHE A 415 13.85 -10.30 3.35
CA PHE A 415 12.86 -9.27 3.00
C PHE A 415 13.57 -7.94 2.75
N ASP A 416 14.14 -7.78 1.55
CA ASP A 416 14.94 -6.62 1.14
C ASP A 416 14.20 -5.64 0.21
N GLY A 417 12.91 -5.88 -0.01
CA GLY A 417 12.07 -5.06 -0.89
C GLY A 417 12.37 -5.23 -2.38
N ARG A 418 13.28 -6.11 -2.78
CA ARG A 418 13.61 -6.37 -4.19
C ARG A 418 12.56 -7.25 -4.84
N PHE A 419 12.41 -7.09 -6.15
CA PHE A 419 11.58 -7.99 -6.95
C PHE A 419 12.28 -9.35 -7.08
N ARG A 420 11.56 -10.44 -6.75
CA ARG A 420 11.96 -11.83 -6.94
C ARG A 420 11.30 -12.35 -8.21
N GLU A 421 12.08 -12.72 -9.19
CA GLU A 421 11.56 -13.26 -10.44
C GLU A 421 11.17 -14.73 -10.28
N ILE A 422 9.95 -15.11 -10.71
CA ILE A 422 9.44 -16.47 -10.66
C ILE A 422 9.22 -16.98 -12.10
N SER A 423 9.69 -18.19 -12.35
CA SER A 423 9.36 -18.97 -13.56
C SER A 423 8.77 -20.30 -13.15
N VAL A 424 7.56 -20.60 -13.68
CA VAL A 424 6.89 -21.89 -13.51
C VAL A 424 6.98 -22.65 -14.83
N ARG A 425 7.50 -23.86 -14.78
CA ARG A 425 7.61 -24.77 -15.94
C ARG A 425 6.84 -26.05 -15.68
N VAL A 426 6.29 -26.65 -16.73
CA VAL A 426 5.60 -27.95 -16.66
C VAL A 426 6.34 -28.91 -17.58
N ASN A 427 6.73 -30.08 -17.05
CA ASN A 427 7.44 -31.16 -17.77
C ASN A 427 6.49 -31.96 -18.65
N ARG A 428 5.65 -31.28 -19.46
CA ARG A 428 4.77 -31.88 -20.44
C ARG A 428 4.86 -31.10 -21.75
N PRO A 429 5.18 -31.74 -22.87
CA PRO A 429 5.25 -31.04 -24.15
C PRO A 429 3.86 -30.59 -24.62
N GLY A 430 3.82 -29.40 -25.23
CA GLY A 430 2.60 -28.88 -25.85
C GLY A 430 1.60 -28.24 -24.88
N VAL A 431 2.04 -27.87 -23.70
CA VAL A 431 1.26 -27.06 -22.75
C VAL A 431 1.89 -25.69 -22.56
N GLU A 432 1.04 -24.71 -22.28
CA GLU A 432 1.42 -23.35 -21.90
C GLU A 432 1.03 -23.12 -20.45
N VAL A 433 1.92 -22.45 -19.70
CA VAL A 433 1.71 -22.13 -18.28
C VAL A 433 1.61 -20.63 -18.12
N GLN A 434 0.51 -20.18 -17.51
CA GLN A 434 0.26 -18.82 -17.11
C GLN A 434 0.31 -18.76 -15.60
N ALA A 435 1.30 -18.06 -15.04
CA ALA A 435 1.47 -17.81 -13.63
C ALA A 435 2.11 -16.44 -13.44
N ARG A 436 2.02 -15.86 -12.25
CA ARG A 436 2.70 -14.60 -11.97
C ARG A 436 4.22 -14.74 -12.11
N LYS A 437 4.86 -13.70 -12.65
CA LYS A 437 6.30 -13.71 -12.92
C LYS A 437 7.17 -13.21 -11.75
N GLY A 438 6.59 -12.94 -10.59
CA GLY A 438 7.39 -12.55 -9.42
C GLY A 438 6.59 -11.85 -8.33
N TYR A 439 7.30 -11.40 -7.31
CA TYR A 439 6.77 -10.61 -6.19
C TYR A 439 7.87 -9.72 -5.59
N TYR A 440 7.46 -8.70 -4.85
CA TYR A 440 8.40 -7.92 -4.03
C TYR A 440 8.60 -8.61 -2.68
N ALA A 441 9.85 -8.82 -2.28
CA ALA A 441 10.25 -9.50 -1.04
C ALA A 441 9.99 -8.59 0.18
N LEU A 442 8.72 -8.40 0.51
CA LEU A 442 8.21 -7.69 1.68
C LEU A 442 7.39 -8.66 2.53
N SER A 443 7.38 -8.48 3.85
CA SER A 443 6.57 -9.32 4.74
C SER A 443 5.08 -9.25 4.38
N ALA A 444 4.40 -10.40 4.43
CA ALA A 444 3.01 -10.55 3.96
C ALA A 444 1.95 -10.00 4.94
N THR A 445 2.35 -9.36 6.02
CA THR A 445 1.52 -9.11 7.21
C THR A 445 0.89 -7.72 7.31
N TYR A 446 0.69 -7.02 6.19
CA TYR A 446 0.05 -5.70 6.23
C TYR A 446 -1.45 -5.78 5.96
N ASP A 447 -2.24 -5.05 6.77
CA ASP A 447 -3.69 -4.90 6.62
C ASP A 447 -4.11 -3.99 5.45
N SER A 448 -3.15 -3.33 4.80
CA SER A 448 -3.37 -2.38 3.72
C SER A 448 -2.30 -2.50 2.63
N PRO A 449 -2.60 -2.07 1.38
CA PRO A 449 -1.63 -2.07 0.29
C PRO A 449 -0.34 -1.33 0.66
N VAL A 450 0.79 -1.83 0.19
CA VAL A 450 2.08 -1.13 0.34
C VAL A 450 2.19 -0.05 -0.74
N LEU A 451 2.42 1.18 -0.30
CA LEU A 451 2.59 2.33 -1.19
C LEU A 451 4.06 2.51 -1.60
N PRO A 452 4.35 3.16 -2.74
CA PRO A 452 5.72 3.30 -3.24
C PRO A 452 6.70 3.93 -2.26
N PHE A 453 6.27 4.97 -1.56
CA PHE A 453 7.08 5.68 -0.58
C PHE A 453 7.35 4.88 0.70
N GLU A 454 6.55 3.83 0.95
CA GLU A 454 6.71 2.95 2.10
C GLU A 454 7.78 1.87 1.88
N VAL A 455 8.02 1.47 0.62
CA VAL A 455 8.89 0.33 0.29
C VAL A 455 10.28 0.44 0.91
N PRO A 456 11.02 1.57 0.79
CA PRO A 456 12.34 1.69 1.42
C PRO A 456 12.26 1.67 2.94
N ALA A 457 11.25 2.33 3.53
CA ALA A 457 11.04 2.37 4.97
C ALA A 457 10.73 0.98 5.55
N LEU A 458 9.83 0.24 4.89
CA LEU A 458 9.48 -1.13 5.29
C LEU A 458 10.65 -2.10 5.16
N ALA A 459 11.48 -1.95 4.12
CA ALA A 459 12.69 -2.76 3.96
C ALA A 459 13.67 -2.58 5.11
N VAL A 460 13.76 -1.37 5.70
CA VAL A 460 14.57 -1.11 6.90
C VAL A 460 13.94 -1.73 8.14
N LEU A 461 12.61 -1.56 8.36
CA LEU A 461 11.92 -2.10 9.54
C LEU A 461 11.88 -3.63 9.59
N GLU A 462 11.88 -4.29 8.43
CA GLU A 462 11.84 -5.75 8.30
C GLU A 462 13.22 -6.38 8.12
N GLY A 463 14.21 -5.56 7.78
CA GLY A 463 15.60 -5.96 7.63
C GLY A 463 16.31 -6.21 8.96
N LYS A 464 17.62 -6.42 8.88
CA LYS A 464 18.45 -6.47 10.08
C LYS A 464 18.43 -5.10 10.78
N PRO A 465 18.34 -5.06 12.12
CA PRO A 465 18.39 -3.81 12.86
C PRO A 465 19.62 -2.98 12.47
N GLN A 466 19.40 -1.76 12.04
CA GLN A 466 20.45 -0.80 11.69
C GLN A 466 20.24 0.48 12.52
N PRO A 467 21.30 1.10 13.03
CA PRO A 467 21.19 2.38 13.71
C PRO A 467 20.75 3.44 12.71
N GLY A 468 19.65 4.12 13.01
CA GLY A 468 19.20 5.27 12.25
C GLY A 468 20.03 6.52 12.56
N THR A 469 20.11 7.44 11.60
CA THR A 469 20.81 8.73 11.75
C THR A 469 19.87 9.85 12.19
N LEU A 470 18.57 9.70 11.95
CA LEU A 470 17.56 10.68 12.34
C LEU A 470 17.04 10.39 13.75
N ASN A 471 17.06 11.38 14.62
CA ASN A 471 16.50 11.27 15.95
C ASN A 471 14.99 11.56 15.91
N ILE A 472 14.16 10.51 15.93
CA ILE A 472 12.71 10.61 15.91
C ILE A 472 12.13 10.08 17.24
N LYS A 473 10.91 10.51 17.55
CA LYS A 473 10.16 10.04 18.72
C LYS A 473 8.79 9.57 18.29
N ALA A 474 8.34 8.47 18.87
CA ALA A 474 7.02 7.91 18.58
C ALA A 474 6.32 7.49 19.87
N ALA A 475 5.00 7.66 19.89
CA ALA A 475 4.15 7.21 20.98
C ALA A 475 2.76 6.81 20.48
N ALA A 476 2.10 5.93 21.23
CA ALA A 476 0.72 5.54 21.03
C ALA A 476 -0.03 5.61 22.36
N PHE A 477 -1.25 6.12 22.33
CA PHE A 477 -2.06 6.35 23.51
C PHE A 477 -3.42 5.68 23.36
N SER A 478 -3.91 5.02 24.40
CA SER A 478 -5.23 4.36 24.40
C SER A 478 -6.29 5.30 24.95
N PHE A 479 -7.38 5.49 24.18
CA PHE A 479 -8.55 6.26 24.60
C PHE A 479 -9.80 5.40 24.40
N PRO A 480 -10.29 4.70 25.46
CA PRO A 480 -11.42 3.78 25.35
C PRO A 480 -12.76 4.53 25.23
N GLU A 481 -12.98 5.22 24.13
CA GLU A 481 -14.19 5.98 23.81
C GLU A 481 -15.43 5.06 23.73
N ALA A 482 -16.61 5.58 24.06
CA ALA A 482 -17.82 4.78 24.05
C ALA A 482 -18.16 4.19 22.66
N LYS A 483 -17.93 4.97 21.58
CA LYS A 483 -18.17 4.54 20.20
C LYS A 483 -16.98 3.87 19.54
N ARG A 484 -15.77 4.03 20.10
CA ARG A 484 -14.50 3.49 19.60
C ARG A 484 -13.65 2.99 20.76
N PRO A 485 -14.03 1.86 21.38
CA PRO A 485 -13.38 1.38 22.61
C PRO A 485 -11.89 1.02 22.42
N GLY A 486 -11.47 0.73 21.21
CA GLY A 486 -10.09 0.46 20.84
C GLY A 486 -9.33 1.64 20.21
N LEU A 487 -9.80 2.87 20.37
CA LEU A 487 -9.18 4.05 19.77
C LEU A 487 -7.75 4.27 20.30
N VAL A 488 -6.79 4.25 19.38
CA VAL A 488 -5.36 4.48 19.65
C VAL A 488 -4.83 5.55 18.70
N PRO A 489 -4.69 6.80 19.13
CA PRO A 489 -3.85 7.77 18.46
C PRO A 489 -2.39 7.34 18.45
N VAL A 490 -1.78 7.37 17.25
CA VAL A 490 -0.37 7.13 17.00
C VAL A 490 0.27 8.42 16.51
N MET A 491 1.38 8.78 17.12
CA MET A 491 2.13 9.99 16.81
C MET A 491 3.59 9.68 16.56
N VAL A 492 4.19 10.36 15.56
CA VAL A 492 5.64 10.37 15.33
C VAL A 492 6.09 11.81 15.15
N GLU A 493 7.02 12.24 15.98
CA GLU A 493 7.64 13.57 15.91
C GLU A 493 8.96 13.50 15.17
N VAL A 494 9.08 14.34 14.15
CA VAL A 494 10.26 14.45 13.28
C VAL A 494 10.79 15.88 13.39
N PRO A 495 11.97 16.11 13.99
CA PRO A 495 12.59 17.42 13.94
C PRO A 495 12.84 17.82 12.48
N ALA A 496 12.27 18.95 12.05
CA ALA A 496 12.38 19.36 10.65
C ALA A 496 13.85 19.59 10.21
N GLY A 497 14.72 20.02 11.11
CA GLY A 497 16.14 20.14 10.84
C GLY A 497 16.91 18.80 10.69
N ALA A 498 16.27 17.67 11.01
CA ALA A 498 16.89 16.36 10.85
C ALA A 498 16.74 15.79 9.44
N VAL A 499 15.68 16.17 8.71
CA VAL A 499 15.49 15.77 7.30
C VAL A 499 16.28 16.68 6.37
N ASN A 500 16.66 16.14 5.21
CA ASN A 500 17.45 16.90 4.22
C ASN A 500 16.56 17.80 3.36
N PHE A 501 17.04 19.01 3.10
CA PHE A 501 16.39 19.97 2.23
C PHE A 501 17.27 20.21 0.99
N VAL A 502 16.77 19.82 -0.16
CA VAL A 502 17.41 20.06 -1.46
C VAL A 502 17.05 21.47 -1.91
N THR A 503 18.05 22.30 -2.23
CA THR A 503 17.87 23.69 -2.71
C THR A 503 17.98 23.76 -4.21
N ASP A 504 17.16 24.61 -4.82
CA ASP A 504 17.24 25.02 -6.23
C ASP A 504 17.51 26.53 -6.27
N ASP A 505 18.79 26.91 -6.43
CA ASP A 505 19.22 28.29 -6.42
C ASP A 505 18.68 29.07 -7.62
N ALA A 506 18.43 28.41 -8.75
CA ALA A 506 17.89 29.06 -9.94
C ALA A 506 16.42 29.46 -9.75
N LYS A 507 15.64 28.62 -9.06
CA LYS A 507 14.24 28.87 -8.73
C LYS A 507 14.06 29.54 -7.38
N LYS A 508 15.12 29.68 -6.58
CA LYS A 508 15.12 30.20 -5.20
C LYS A 508 14.11 29.45 -4.31
N THR A 509 14.08 28.12 -4.41
CA THR A 509 13.19 27.25 -3.65
C THR A 509 13.97 26.15 -2.93
N TYR A 510 13.37 25.59 -1.88
CA TYR A 510 13.79 24.34 -1.26
C TYR A 510 12.72 23.29 -1.41
N ARG A 511 13.11 22.03 -1.32
CA ARG A 511 12.22 20.86 -1.24
C ARG A 511 12.80 19.83 -0.27
N THR A 512 11.94 19.18 0.50
CA THR A 512 12.26 17.95 1.22
C THR A 512 11.24 16.89 0.88
N ASP A 513 11.64 15.61 0.99
CA ASP A 513 10.82 14.45 0.59
C ASP A 513 11.11 13.31 1.55
N PHE A 514 10.18 13.03 2.46
CA PHE A 514 10.35 11.95 3.43
C PHE A 514 9.03 11.23 3.72
N ALA A 515 9.13 9.97 4.12
CA ALA A 515 8.01 9.13 4.52
C ALA A 515 8.05 8.84 6.01
N VAL A 516 6.88 8.77 6.63
CA VAL A 516 6.67 8.24 7.98
C VAL A 516 5.87 6.97 7.87
N VAL A 517 6.36 5.86 8.45
CA VAL A 517 5.65 4.59 8.54
C VAL A 517 5.67 4.12 9.98
N ALA A 518 4.51 3.71 10.48
CA ALA A 518 4.30 3.20 11.82
C ALA A 518 3.59 1.85 11.75
N LEU A 519 4.22 0.81 12.27
CA LEU A 519 3.70 -0.54 12.35
C LEU A 519 3.29 -0.86 13.78
N VAL A 520 2.05 -1.24 13.98
CA VAL A 520 1.59 -1.78 15.28
C VAL A 520 1.70 -3.28 15.22
N ARG A 521 2.47 -3.86 16.15
CA ARG A 521 2.66 -5.30 16.29
C ARG A 521 2.01 -5.82 17.56
N ASP A 522 1.42 -7.02 17.45
CA ASP A 522 0.89 -7.75 18.62
C ASP A 522 2.04 -8.49 19.36
N GLN A 523 1.69 -9.19 20.44
CA GLN A 523 2.66 -9.98 21.23
C GLN A 523 3.33 -11.12 20.44
N SER A 524 2.77 -11.51 19.30
CA SER A 524 3.32 -12.51 18.39
C SER A 524 4.17 -11.86 17.28
N GLU A 525 4.55 -10.59 17.43
CA GLU A 525 5.29 -9.78 16.46
C GLU A 525 4.56 -9.60 15.11
N ARG A 526 3.27 -9.97 15.00
CA ARG A 526 2.48 -9.77 13.78
C ARG A 526 2.06 -8.31 13.67
N VAL A 527 2.20 -7.74 12.49
CA VAL A 527 1.66 -6.41 12.18
C VAL A 527 0.14 -6.48 12.13
N VAL A 528 -0.52 -5.82 13.05
CA VAL A 528 -1.98 -5.72 13.13
C VAL A 528 -2.50 -4.42 12.53
N LYS A 529 -1.63 -3.41 12.41
CA LYS A 529 -1.97 -2.14 11.78
C LYS A 529 -0.73 -1.49 11.16
N LYS A 530 -0.87 -0.96 9.95
CA LYS A 530 0.11 -0.10 9.28
C LYS A 530 -0.49 1.28 9.10
N LEU A 531 0.25 2.30 9.50
CA LEU A 531 -0.11 3.72 9.37
C LEU A 531 1.06 4.42 8.67
N SER A 532 0.77 5.27 7.70
CA SER A 532 1.84 5.95 6.95
C SER A 532 1.39 7.29 6.38
N ASN A 533 2.35 8.15 6.11
CA ASN A 533 2.15 9.37 5.33
C ASN A 533 3.43 9.77 4.59
N HIS A 534 3.26 10.42 3.45
CA HIS A 534 4.33 10.94 2.61
C HIS A 534 4.32 12.46 2.66
N TYR A 535 5.43 13.05 3.03
CA TYR A 535 5.62 14.48 3.17
C TYR A 535 6.55 15.01 2.06
N VAL A 536 5.98 15.75 1.13
CA VAL A 536 6.71 16.51 0.12
C VAL A 536 6.48 17.99 0.41
N LEU A 537 7.45 18.62 1.08
CA LEU A 537 7.35 20.01 1.48
C LEU A 537 8.27 20.86 0.60
N SER A 538 7.80 22.02 0.19
CA SER A 538 8.58 22.97 -0.59
C SER A 538 8.21 24.39 -0.22
N GLY A 539 9.15 25.31 -0.41
CA GLY A 539 8.93 26.73 -0.13
C GLY A 539 10.03 27.63 -0.67
N PRO A 540 9.90 28.96 -0.50
CA PRO A 540 10.94 29.91 -0.88
C PRO A 540 12.23 29.69 -0.08
N LEU A 541 13.39 29.77 -0.73
CA LEU A 541 14.70 29.56 -0.09
C LEU A 541 14.94 30.49 1.10
N ALA A 542 14.35 31.68 1.09
CA ALA A 542 14.44 32.63 2.20
C ALA A 542 13.79 32.09 3.51
N GLU A 543 12.83 31.18 3.42
CA GLU A 543 12.14 30.58 4.56
C GLU A 543 12.77 29.25 5.04
N LEU A 544 13.84 28.79 4.41
CA LEU A 544 14.46 27.49 4.70
C LEU A 544 14.88 27.36 6.17
N GLU A 545 15.55 28.35 6.71
CA GLU A 545 16.03 28.33 8.11
C GLU A 545 14.87 28.36 9.12
N ASN A 546 13.77 28.99 8.75
CA ASN A 546 12.54 28.97 9.53
C ASN A 546 11.86 27.59 9.49
N ALA A 547 11.79 26.98 8.29
CA ALA A 547 11.23 25.64 8.09
C ALA A 547 12.00 24.56 8.88
N LYS A 548 13.32 24.68 9.00
CA LYS A 548 14.16 23.73 9.77
C LYS A 548 13.99 23.81 11.28
N ARG A 549 13.45 24.92 11.82
CA ARG A 549 13.32 25.11 13.29
C ARG A 549 12.15 24.39 13.91
N GLY A 550 11.19 23.94 13.13
CA GLY A 550 9.99 23.28 13.61
C GLY A 550 10.11 21.77 13.76
N ASN A 551 9.03 21.15 14.19
CA ASN A 551 8.85 19.71 14.15
C ASN A 551 7.68 19.38 13.22
N VAL A 552 7.80 18.31 12.44
CA VAL A 552 6.67 17.71 11.72
C VAL A 552 6.05 16.65 12.62
N LEU A 553 4.76 16.74 12.87
CA LEU A 553 4.03 15.78 13.66
C LEU A 553 3.16 14.92 12.74
N PHE A 554 3.54 13.66 12.59
CA PHE A 554 2.64 12.63 12.05
C PHE A 554 1.62 12.28 13.12
N TYR A 555 0.34 12.33 12.76
CA TYR A 555 -0.78 11.92 13.59
C TYR A 555 -1.71 11.02 12.80
N SER A 556 -2.00 9.84 13.34
CA SER A 556 -2.97 8.92 12.78
C SER A 556 -3.70 8.17 13.90
N GLN A 557 -4.78 7.49 13.58
CA GLN A 557 -5.60 6.74 14.54
C GLN A 557 -5.76 5.30 14.10
N ALA A 558 -5.65 4.36 15.04
CA ALA A 558 -6.00 2.97 14.87
C ALA A 558 -7.16 2.59 15.80
N ASP A 559 -7.93 1.59 15.40
CA ASP A 559 -8.85 0.88 16.28
C ASP A 559 -8.27 -0.51 16.50
N LEU A 560 -7.96 -0.85 17.76
CA LEU A 560 -7.26 -2.08 18.14
C LEU A 560 -8.06 -2.85 19.18
N GLU A 561 -7.98 -4.17 19.13
CA GLU A 561 -8.50 -5.05 20.17
C GLU A 561 -7.71 -4.89 21.48
N PRO A 562 -8.29 -5.25 22.63
CA PRO A 562 -7.56 -5.26 23.90
C PRO A 562 -6.32 -6.13 23.83
N GLY A 563 -5.17 -5.61 24.26
CA GLY A 563 -3.89 -6.33 24.18
C GLY A 563 -2.67 -5.45 24.48
N ARG A 564 -1.52 -6.08 24.43
CA ARG A 564 -0.22 -5.40 24.48
C ARG A 564 0.35 -5.32 23.07
N TYR A 565 0.86 -4.17 22.73
CA TYR A 565 1.35 -3.86 21.41
C TYR A 565 2.71 -3.19 21.45
N THR A 566 3.41 -3.30 20.35
CA THR A 566 4.62 -2.55 20.06
C THR A 566 4.38 -1.67 18.83
N LEU A 567 4.76 -0.42 18.92
CA LEU A 567 4.79 0.54 17.84
C LEU A 567 6.22 0.62 17.29
N ASP A 568 6.45 0.10 16.10
CA ASP A 568 7.70 0.27 15.36
C ASP A 568 7.52 1.40 14.36
N SER A 569 8.23 2.50 14.52
CA SER A 569 8.10 3.68 13.67
C SER A 569 9.41 3.98 12.96
N ILE A 570 9.29 4.43 11.71
CA ILE A 570 10.41 4.88 10.89
C ILE A 570 10.06 6.18 10.18
N VAL A 571 11.04 7.04 10.09
CA VAL A 571 11.09 8.16 9.15
C VAL A 571 12.18 7.85 8.14
N TYR A 572 11.86 7.90 6.86
CA TYR A 572 12.78 7.63 5.76
C TYR A 572 12.85 8.84 4.85
N ASP A 573 14.02 9.42 4.72
CA ASP A 573 14.30 10.57 3.85
C ASP A 573 14.69 10.07 2.46
N ALA A 574 13.81 10.30 1.48
CA ALA A 574 14.00 9.84 0.11
C ALA A 574 15.07 10.64 -0.66
N THR A 575 15.49 11.81 -0.15
CA THR A 575 16.46 12.66 -0.83
C THR A 575 17.92 12.21 -0.64
N ASN A 576 18.21 11.56 0.51
CA ASN A 576 19.56 11.13 0.87
C ASN A 576 19.62 9.69 1.44
N ASN A 577 18.48 8.97 1.46
CA ASN A 577 18.33 7.61 1.99
C ASN A 577 18.67 7.47 3.50
N GLN A 578 18.63 8.57 4.27
CA GLN A 578 18.78 8.52 5.71
C GLN A 578 17.45 8.14 6.37
N PHE A 579 17.54 7.54 7.55
CA PHE A 579 16.35 7.14 8.29
C PHE A 579 16.55 7.25 9.80
N GLY A 580 15.44 7.30 10.52
CA GLY A 580 15.38 7.18 11.97
C GLY A 580 14.34 6.16 12.36
N VAL A 581 14.61 5.37 13.39
CA VAL A 581 13.68 4.37 13.92
C VAL A 581 13.38 4.65 15.40
N SER A 582 12.15 4.36 15.79
CA SER A 582 11.71 4.45 17.20
C SER A 582 10.80 3.27 17.51
N LYS A 583 10.96 2.69 18.70
CA LYS A 583 10.15 1.58 19.19
C LYS A 583 9.52 1.94 20.53
N ALA A 584 8.19 1.80 20.64
CA ALA A 584 7.45 2.11 21.85
C ALA A 584 6.44 0.99 22.16
N GLY A 585 6.35 0.59 23.43
CA GLY A 585 5.34 -0.36 23.90
C GLY A 585 4.11 0.36 24.42
N PHE A 586 2.92 -0.17 24.18
CA PHE A 586 1.68 0.38 24.76
C PHE A 586 0.65 -0.74 25.01
N VAL A 587 -0.39 -0.40 25.77
CA VAL A 587 -1.44 -1.34 26.17
C VAL A 587 -2.80 -0.76 25.81
N VAL A 588 -3.65 -1.57 25.19
CA VAL A 588 -5.07 -1.29 25.00
C VAL A 588 -5.84 -2.11 26.04
N ALA A 589 -6.44 -1.42 26.98
CA ALA A 589 -7.20 -2.07 28.06
C ALA A 589 -8.54 -2.62 27.53
N PRO A 590 -9.08 -3.70 28.12
CA PRO A 590 -10.44 -4.16 27.83
C PRO A 590 -11.45 -3.04 28.13
N ALA A 591 -12.31 -2.74 27.18
CA ALA A 591 -13.26 -1.65 27.25
C ALA A 591 -14.69 -2.19 27.33
N ASP A 592 -15.17 -2.42 28.54
CA ASP A 592 -16.58 -2.67 28.84
C ASP A 592 -17.27 -1.31 29.11
N GLN A 593 -18.26 -0.96 28.32
CA GLN A 593 -18.97 0.32 28.43
C GLN A 593 -19.71 0.48 29.77
N ASN A 594 -20.06 -0.62 30.42
CA ASN A 594 -20.74 -0.62 31.71
C ASN A 594 -19.77 -0.55 32.89
N LYS A 595 -18.46 -0.50 32.63
CA LYS A 595 -17.42 -0.40 33.65
C LYS A 595 -16.65 0.90 33.55
N LEU A 596 -15.99 1.23 34.65
CA LEU A 596 -15.06 2.34 34.71
C LEU A 596 -13.88 2.11 33.78
N ARG A 597 -13.52 3.10 32.95
CA ARG A 597 -12.40 3.08 32.01
C ARG A 597 -11.59 4.35 32.16
N VAL A 598 -10.30 4.26 31.83
CA VAL A 598 -9.38 5.40 31.86
C VAL A 598 -8.49 5.38 30.64
N SER A 599 -8.19 6.55 30.07
CA SER A 599 -7.23 6.70 28.98
C SER A 599 -5.80 6.45 29.45
N SER A 600 -4.86 6.37 28.50
CA SER A 600 -3.44 6.56 28.82
C SER A 600 -3.24 7.87 29.57
N VAL A 601 -2.30 7.87 30.53
CA VAL A 601 -1.77 9.11 31.12
C VAL A 601 -0.94 9.80 30.03
N VAL A 602 -1.24 11.07 29.76
CA VAL A 602 -0.53 11.87 28.78
C VAL A 602 0.22 12.99 29.50
N PHE A 603 1.55 12.98 29.45
CA PHE A 603 2.32 14.15 29.84
C PHE A 603 2.28 15.18 28.74
N VAL A 604 1.95 16.42 29.07
CA VAL A 604 1.74 17.49 28.10
C VAL A 604 3.02 18.29 27.92
N GLY A 605 3.58 18.29 26.75
CA GLY A 605 4.74 19.09 26.37
C GLY A 605 4.35 20.51 25.96
N LYS A 606 3.21 20.66 25.26
CA LYS A 606 2.70 21.95 24.77
C LYS A 606 1.17 21.92 24.74
N ALA A 607 0.56 23.07 25.04
CA ALA A 607 -0.87 23.31 24.87
C ALA A 607 -1.08 24.48 23.89
N GLN A 608 -2.04 24.36 23.00
CA GLN A 608 -2.39 25.39 22.02
C GLN A 608 -3.88 25.70 22.14
N LYS A 609 -4.23 26.98 22.19
CA LYS A 609 -5.63 27.40 22.14
C LYS A 609 -6.17 27.24 20.74
N LEU A 610 -7.30 26.54 20.60
CA LEU A 610 -7.99 26.31 19.33
C LEU A 610 -8.81 27.55 18.92
N ALA A 611 -8.83 27.86 17.66
CA ALA A 611 -9.76 28.85 17.10
C ALA A 611 -11.21 28.35 17.23
N ALA A 612 -12.18 29.26 17.23
CA ALA A 612 -13.58 28.92 17.46
C ALA A 612 -14.16 27.88 16.46
N ASN A 613 -13.70 27.92 15.20
CA ASN A 613 -14.06 26.95 14.15
C ASN A 613 -13.40 25.57 14.32
N GLU A 614 -12.30 25.48 15.06
CA GLU A 614 -11.57 24.23 15.32
C GLU A 614 -12.07 23.52 16.59
N GLN A 615 -12.81 24.21 17.45
CA GLN A 615 -13.31 23.66 18.72
C GLN A 615 -14.33 22.51 18.53
N GLN A 616 -14.85 22.30 17.32
CA GLN A 616 -15.75 21.19 17.02
C GLN A 616 -15.04 19.90 16.59
N MET A 617 -13.71 19.92 16.42
CA MET A 617 -12.96 18.74 16.01
C MET A 617 -13.01 17.66 17.11
N ALA A 618 -13.38 16.44 16.71
CA ALA A 618 -13.32 15.25 17.56
C ALA A 618 -11.86 14.78 17.67
N ASN A 619 -11.12 15.29 18.66
CA ASN A 619 -9.74 14.91 18.93
C ASN A 619 -9.61 14.47 20.38
N PRO A 620 -9.06 13.25 20.68
CA PRO A 620 -8.91 12.74 22.04
C PRO A 620 -8.01 13.63 22.94
N PHE A 621 -7.07 14.38 22.34
CA PHE A 621 -6.19 15.31 23.05
C PHE A 621 -6.78 16.71 23.23
N ARG A 622 -8.05 16.89 22.92
CA ARG A 622 -8.73 18.18 23.20
C ARG A 622 -9.26 18.21 24.63
N ALA A 623 -8.84 19.20 25.37
CA ALA A 623 -9.36 19.54 26.72
C ALA A 623 -9.98 20.94 26.69
N GLY A 624 -11.32 21.03 26.60
CA GLY A 624 -12.03 22.31 26.46
C GLY A 624 -11.63 23.04 25.17
N GLU A 625 -11.06 24.23 25.27
CA GLU A 625 -10.56 25.06 24.16
C GLU A 625 -9.09 24.78 23.80
N LEU A 626 -8.44 23.84 24.48
CA LEU A 626 -7.03 23.55 24.29
C LEU A 626 -6.83 22.24 23.50
N LEU A 627 -5.90 22.25 22.56
CA LEU A 627 -5.29 21.07 21.97
C LEU A 627 -3.97 20.79 22.68
N LEU A 628 -3.83 19.60 23.22
CA LEU A 628 -2.69 19.17 24.00
C LEU A 628 -1.74 18.34 23.12
N TYR A 629 -0.46 18.69 23.14
CA TYR A 629 0.61 17.96 22.45
C TYR A 629 1.39 17.16 23.49
N PRO A 630 1.47 15.83 23.36
CA PRO A 630 2.20 14.98 24.28
C PRO A 630 3.69 15.32 24.35
N ASN A 631 4.28 15.13 25.51
CA ASN A 631 5.72 14.96 25.68
C ASN A 631 6.08 13.50 25.30
N PHE A 632 6.93 13.31 24.31
CA PHE A 632 7.35 12.01 23.82
C PHE A 632 8.49 11.38 24.65
N GLY A 633 8.39 11.43 25.97
CA GLY A 633 9.41 10.89 26.88
C GLY A 633 10.64 11.77 27.05
N GLU A 634 10.53 13.08 26.74
CA GLU A 634 11.59 14.03 27.02
C GLU A 634 11.75 14.19 28.54
N ALA A 635 13.01 14.09 28.97
CA ALA A 635 13.32 14.35 30.36
C ALA A 635 13.02 15.80 30.74
N LEU A 636 12.32 15.98 31.85
CA LEU A 636 11.96 17.27 32.39
C LEU A 636 13.17 17.88 33.12
N SER A 637 13.58 19.09 32.79
CA SER A 637 14.62 19.80 33.51
C SER A 637 13.97 20.73 34.57
N LYS A 638 14.40 20.63 35.80
CA LYS A 638 13.98 21.52 36.86
C LYS A 638 14.32 23.00 36.58
N ALA A 639 15.37 23.24 35.83
CA ALA A 639 15.79 24.59 35.47
C ALA A 639 14.82 25.25 34.46
N SER A 640 14.18 24.46 33.58
CA SER A 640 13.32 24.99 32.51
C SER A 640 11.82 24.75 32.73
N SER A 641 11.45 23.79 33.57
CA SER A 641 10.05 23.38 33.80
C SER A 641 9.63 23.57 35.23
N LYS A 642 8.59 24.38 35.46
CA LYS A 642 8.03 24.61 36.81
C LYS A 642 7.22 23.42 37.33
N GLY A 643 6.71 22.58 36.45
CA GLY A 643 5.88 21.44 36.80
C GLY A 643 5.69 20.47 35.64
N LEU A 644 5.28 19.26 35.96
CA LEU A 644 4.85 18.22 35.01
C LEU A 644 3.36 18.40 34.75
N SER A 645 3.01 18.83 33.55
CA SER A 645 1.62 18.92 33.11
C SER A 645 1.14 17.53 32.65
N LEU A 646 -0.03 17.12 33.11
CA LEU A 646 -0.63 15.83 32.74
C LEU A 646 -2.07 15.97 32.29
N PHE A 647 -2.52 15.02 31.47
CA PHE A 647 -3.89 14.90 31.03
C PHE A 647 -4.34 13.44 31.09
N VAL A 648 -5.56 13.23 31.60
CA VAL A 648 -6.21 11.91 31.70
C VAL A 648 -7.69 12.09 31.42
N THR A 649 -8.28 11.18 30.66
CA THR A 649 -9.74 11.10 30.46
C THR A 649 -10.30 9.87 31.15
N VAL A 650 -11.29 10.09 32.01
CA VAL A 650 -12.04 9.06 32.72
C VAL A 650 -13.40 8.88 32.01
N TYR A 651 -13.76 7.65 31.77
CA TYR A 651 -15.04 7.24 31.19
C TYR A 651 -15.79 6.44 32.23
N ALA A 652 -16.78 7.04 32.85
CA ALA A 652 -17.56 6.46 33.92
C ALA A 652 -18.96 6.08 33.44
N PRO A 653 -19.59 5.00 33.96
CA PRO A 653 -21.00 4.71 33.73
C PRO A 653 -21.89 5.89 34.16
N GLN A 654 -23.05 6.02 33.52
CA GLN A 654 -23.99 7.10 33.85
C GLN A 654 -24.44 7.00 35.33
N GLY A 655 -24.39 8.11 36.04
CA GLY A 655 -24.73 8.19 37.44
C GLY A 655 -23.62 7.82 38.43
N SER A 656 -22.41 7.49 37.93
CA SER A 656 -21.23 7.25 38.76
C SER A 656 -20.63 8.54 39.31
N ALA A 657 -19.91 8.41 40.46
CA ALA A 657 -19.11 9.49 41.06
C ALA A 657 -17.67 9.00 41.28
N PRO A 658 -16.89 8.85 40.19
CA PRO A 658 -15.55 8.30 40.32
C PRO A 658 -14.61 9.21 41.08
N LYS A 659 -13.68 8.61 41.81
CA LYS A 659 -12.60 9.31 42.55
C LYS A 659 -11.28 8.92 41.91
N MET A 660 -10.36 9.87 41.79
CA MET A 660 -9.03 9.60 41.24
C MET A 660 -7.94 9.90 42.27
N ARG A 661 -6.90 9.07 42.25
CA ARG A 661 -5.67 9.24 43.00
C ARG A 661 -4.48 9.08 42.04
N LEU A 662 -3.54 10.01 42.14
CA LEU A 662 -2.26 9.92 41.42
C LEU A 662 -1.22 9.32 42.37
N GLU A 663 -0.64 8.19 41.99
CA GLU A 663 0.40 7.51 42.77
C GLU A 663 1.74 7.61 42.05
N PHE A 664 2.79 7.83 42.80
CA PHE A 664 4.17 7.96 42.31
C PHE A 664 5.00 6.80 42.79
N ALA A 665 5.82 6.25 41.90
CA ALA A 665 6.73 5.17 42.22
C ALA A 665 8.13 5.44 41.63
N GLN A 666 9.16 4.91 42.27
CA GLN A 666 10.54 4.91 41.81
C GLN A 666 11.15 3.53 42.06
N GLY A 667 11.78 2.93 41.03
CA GLY A 667 12.37 1.62 41.18
C GLY A 667 11.39 0.51 41.61
N GLY A 668 10.09 0.66 41.32
CA GLY A 668 9.03 -0.29 41.73
C GLY A 668 8.48 -0.05 43.15
N HIS A 669 9.00 0.94 43.90
CA HIS A 669 8.53 1.28 45.24
C HIS A 669 7.59 2.50 45.17
N THR A 670 6.41 2.39 45.73
CA THR A 670 5.47 3.55 45.86
C THR A 670 6.03 4.58 46.83
N LEU A 671 6.21 5.80 46.36
CA LEU A 671 6.66 6.93 47.14
C LEU A 671 5.52 7.61 47.91
N GLY A 672 4.33 7.62 47.32
CA GLY A 672 3.15 8.24 47.87
C GLY A 672 2.07 8.45 46.78
N GLY A 673 0.96 9.07 47.19
CA GLY A 673 -0.11 9.39 46.24
C GLY A 673 -0.99 10.53 46.75
N VAL A 674 -1.51 11.29 45.79
CA VAL A 674 -2.33 12.47 46.02
C VAL A 674 -3.74 12.24 45.49
N PRO A 675 -4.81 12.38 46.26
CA PRO A 675 -6.16 12.41 45.75
C PRO A 675 -6.36 13.68 44.90
N VAL A 676 -7.08 13.56 43.80
CA VAL A 676 -7.42 14.70 42.93
C VAL A 676 -8.92 14.76 42.70
N GLU A 677 -9.46 15.96 42.68
CA GLU A 677 -10.86 16.18 42.35
C GLU A 677 -11.06 16.12 40.82
N LEU A 678 -12.01 15.33 40.39
CA LEU A 678 -12.39 15.21 38.98
C LEU A 678 -13.42 16.31 38.64
N PRO A 679 -13.30 16.98 37.48
CA PRO A 679 -14.32 17.91 37.01
C PRO A 679 -15.61 17.20 36.64
N ALA A 680 -16.67 17.95 36.37
CA ALA A 680 -17.92 17.42 35.88
C ALA A 680 -17.74 16.76 34.48
N PRO A 681 -18.53 15.71 34.17
CA PRO A 681 -18.52 15.10 32.83
C PRO A 681 -18.90 16.13 31.77
N ASP A 682 -18.26 16.01 30.58
CA ASP A 682 -18.64 16.77 29.39
C ASP A 682 -19.97 16.23 28.83
N PRO A 683 -20.58 16.90 27.83
CA PRO A 683 -21.84 16.44 27.21
C PRO A 683 -21.78 15.03 26.58
N THR A 684 -20.57 14.48 26.38
CA THR A 684 -20.35 13.12 25.86
C THR A 684 -20.09 12.10 26.97
N GLY A 685 -20.13 12.51 28.23
CA GLY A 685 -19.91 11.67 29.40
C GLY A 685 -18.43 11.45 29.78
N ARG A 686 -17.49 12.19 29.17
CA ARG A 686 -16.06 12.13 29.50
C ARG A 686 -15.72 13.09 30.62
N ILE A 687 -14.90 12.64 31.54
CA ILE A 687 -14.34 13.47 32.61
C ILE A 687 -12.88 13.71 32.29
N GLN A 688 -12.55 14.91 31.81
CA GLN A 688 -11.22 15.26 31.35
C GLN A 688 -10.46 16.00 32.45
N TYR A 689 -9.46 15.36 33.04
CA TYR A 689 -8.62 15.93 34.07
C TYR A 689 -7.32 16.46 33.46
N THR A 690 -7.00 17.72 33.77
CA THR A 690 -5.70 18.34 33.52
C THR A 690 -5.11 18.81 34.82
N GLY A 691 -3.86 18.52 35.10
CA GLY A 691 -3.18 18.89 36.32
C GLY A 691 -1.73 19.25 36.09
N ILE A 692 -1.15 19.97 37.04
CA ILE A 692 0.28 20.31 37.08
C ILE A 692 0.85 19.81 38.41
N ILE A 693 1.89 18.99 38.32
CA ILE A 693 2.60 18.44 39.48
C ILE A 693 3.90 19.23 39.62
N PRO A 694 4.15 19.90 40.76
CA PRO A 694 5.41 20.60 40.99
C PRO A 694 6.60 19.64 40.95
N LEU A 695 7.67 19.97 40.19
CA LEU A 695 8.87 19.14 40.09
C LEU A 695 9.81 19.28 41.31
N ASP A 696 9.63 20.28 42.15
CA ASP A 696 10.52 20.56 43.26
C ASP A 696 10.57 19.43 44.27
N VAL A 697 9.46 18.71 44.44
CA VAL A 697 9.33 17.59 45.37
C VAL A 697 10.05 16.30 44.98
N PHE A 698 10.49 16.21 43.73
CA PHE A 698 11.13 15.00 43.22
C PHE A 698 12.63 15.23 43.01
N PRO A 699 13.54 14.41 43.55
CA PRO A 699 14.93 14.37 43.11
C PRO A 699 15.09 14.05 41.62
N PRO A 700 16.23 14.38 40.97
CA PRO A 700 16.51 13.88 39.65
C PRO A 700 16.48 12.34 39.62
N GLY A 701 15.87 11.77 38.57
CA GLY A 701 15.71 10.30 38.43
C GLY A 701 14.53 9.90 37.57
N ASP A 702 14.32 8.60 37.46
CA ASP A 702 13.22 8.00 36.71
C ASP A 702 12.07 7.64 37.63
N TYR A 703 10.87 7.99 37.22
CA TYR A 703 9.63 7.84 37.99
C TYR A 703 8.53 7.20 37.15
N GLU A 704 7.56 6.59 37.83
CA GLU A 704 6.30 6.15 37.27
C GLU A 704 5.15 6.89 37.97
N LEU A 705 4.25 7.48 37.18
CA LEU A 705 2.99 8.02 37.61
C LEU A 705 1.86 7.08 37.26
N LYS A 706 1.06 6.70 38.24
CA LYS A 706 -0.12 5.85 38.04
C LYS A 706 -1.37 6.62 38.45
N ALA A 707 -2.30 6.75 37.52
CA ALA A 707 -3.64 7.23 37.76
C ALA A 707 -4.52 6.04 38.20
N VAL A 708 -5.03 6.08 39.41
CA VAL A 708 -5.94 5.07 39.97
C VAL A 708 -7.30 5.70 40.08
N VAL A 709 -8.27 5.22 39.36
CA VAL A 709 -9.65 5.71 39.39
C VAL A 709 -10.54 4.63 39.99
N THR A 710 -11.37 5.01 40.96
CA THR A 710 -12.26 4.09 41.69
C THR A 710 -13.70 4.58 41.65
N ASP A 711 -14.64 3.65 41.52
CA ASP A 711 -16.08 3.91 41.64
C ASP A 711 -16.71 2.71 42.36
N GLY A 712 -16.96 2.83 43.66
CA GLY A 712 -17.33 1.71 44.50
C GLY A 712 -16.26 0.61 44.48
N ALA A 713 -16.64 -0.60 44.04
CA ALA A 713 -15.72 -1.73 43.92
C ALA A 713 -14.94 -1.74 42.60
N ASN A 714 -15.30 -0.90 41.62
CA ASN A 714 -14.66 -0.86 40.33
C ASN A 714 -13.39 -0.01 40.36
N THR A 715 -12.32 -0.50 39.77
CA THR A 715 -11.04 0.23 39.69
C THR A 715 -10.51 0.15 38.23
N ALA A 716 -10.11 1.30 37.72
CA ALA A 716 -9.38 1.40 36.44
C ALA A 716 -8.05 2.11 36.69
N THR A 717 -6.99 1.66 36.05
CA THR A 717 -5.65 2.19 36.24
C THR A 717 -4.94 2.44 34.94
N SER A 718 -4.14 3.49 34.86
CA SER A 718 -3.22 3.77 33.77
C SER A 718 -1.92 4.32 34.35
N SER A 719 -0.77 3.95 33.79
CA SER A 719 0.52 4.47 34.25
C SER A 719 1.41 4.90 33.09
N GLU A 720 2.29 5.86 33.38
CA GLU A 720 3.26 6.38 32.42
C GLU A 720 4.57 6.74 33.13
N ARG A 721 5.70 6.61 32.46
CA ARG A 721 7.03 6.89 33.00
C ARG A 721 7.52 8.27 32.61
N PHE A 722 8.28 8.91 33.48
CA PHE A 722 8.93 10.18 33.20
C PHE A 722 10.28 10.28 33.90
N THR A 723 11.17 11.06 33.31
CA THR A 723 12.52 11.30 33.84
C THR A 723 12.67 12.76 34.23
N ILE A 724 13.27 13.03 35.38
CA ILE A 724 13.62 14.37 35.85
C ILE A 724 15.14 14.53 35.80
N LYS A 725 15.60 15.58 35.14
CA LYS A 725 16.99 16.03 35.10
C LYS A 725 17.19 17.25 36.05
N PRO A 726 18.43 17.49 36.49
CA PRO A 726 18.77 18.66 37.28
C PRO A 726 18.34 19.98 36.66
#